data_092e0e0c3416baa19668cffcc006aefd
#
_entry.id   092e0e0c3416baa19668cffcc006aefd
#
_cell.length_a   1.000
_cell.length_b   1.000
_cell.length_c   1.000
_cell.angle_alpha   90.00
_cell.angle_beta   90.00
_cell.angle_gamma   90.00
#
_symmetry.space_group_name_H-M   'P 1'
#
loop_
_entity.id
_entity.type
_entity.pdbx_description
1 polymer ?
#
loop_
_entity_poly.entity_id
_entity_poly.type
_entity_poly.pdbx_seq_one_letter_code
_entity_poly.pdbx_strand_id
1 'polypeptide(L)'
;MGMNYQEFLDGIDRKAYHEGEWTWEEDGYTVTRTYNYSAPGCHDSCGILLYTKDGKLARVEGDPLDPYANGKLCMRCLDLIEMVESENRLKYPMKRAGERGENKWERISWDEAIEMIASYVENEIDAKGLGRESILVGHGTGRNINWQVPFIAGACFRTANVGGIYFSGWWCYMPRVCGAAGPLGDYPIVDASETLPDRYNNPEWQAPDTLVVWGNEPLKSNGDGYLGHWLNVCVQHGSKIISIDPVLTWWGARAEYWLRPHPGTDACIALAWLNVITQEDLIDHEFVECWCAYYDELKAHVAQFTPEWAASITTVPAEDIAASARLYANAERGAIQWGLVFDAGTSSAMHWTEAVCDLMAICGNIEKPGTHVLVHNSFDINAGYSSVDLYADPKALERKFRKWMINDPGLDFVGMSNCDAMASILESGTVPATGEEYPIKMFYAQSCNAFAGHEGAAARAYKYMSKIPFIVYADPMITPTMVAIADLILPVSMSVERDSARTWWTPLRAMKKVTTYYEAKSDEEIALALGKRMNPDLFVRWDNAEDFINDYLLTDLAVVGEDGQVKKANFSAATDESWGHTSVSDAGGVSITTKCPYTFQQLVEAGGHAYDEWNATYYKHEKGLLRPDGKVGFNTPSGRIELIPSIFDAWGIPPYPVYTPAPETWETTPEVMEELPFYMISGSRSYEFFHTEHRMAATMREFHPEPCVKISPASAAKYGIADGDWIWMENKEGRCMQMAQIFEGMPDDVLSAEHGWWKPEEEGAAPHLYGCFDYNVNNLTRNFQAGPGGIGSPIKCTRCRIYKVQEGDIMPGKQITELGGWRDDYQPMQP
;
A
#
# COMPACT_ATOMS: atom_id res chain seq x y z
N MET A 1 25.80 -6.12 -29.06
CA MET A 1 25.97 -6.72 -27.73
C MET A 1 25.93 -5.57 -26.77
N GLY A 2 24.93 -5.49 -25.93
CA GLY A 2 24.88 -4.52 -24.83
C GLY A 2 25.96 -4.84 -23.81
N MET A 3 26.55 -3.82 -23.20
CA MET A 3 27.48 -3.99 -22.09
C MET A 3 26.76 -4.79 -20.99
N ASN A 4 27.40 -5.81 -20.43
CA ASN A 4 26.89 -6.51 -19.26
C ASN A 4 26.73 -5.48 -18.15
N TYR A 5 25.64 -5.54 -17.43
CA TYR A 5 25.36 -4.58 -16.35
C TYR A 5 26.44 -4.60 -15.28
N GLN A 6 26.98 -5.76 -14.95
CA GLN A 6 28.12 -5.90 -14.05
C GLN A 6 29.38 -5.19 -14.61
N GLU A 7 29.66 -5.35 -15.91
CA GLU A 7 30.77 -4.64 -16.54
C GLU A 7 30.57 -3.12 -16.49
N PHE A 8 29.33 -2.65 -16.55
CA PHE A 8 29.02 -1.23 -16.35
C PHE A 8 29.30 -0.78 -14.92
N LEU A 9 28.86 -1.54 -13.91
CA LEU A 9 29.10 -1.22 -12.49
C LEU A 9 30.59 -1.28 -12.16
N ASP A 10 31.30 -2.30 -12.63
CA ASP A 10 32.74 -2.45 -12.43
C ASP A 10 33.54 -1.34 -13.15
N GLY A 11 32.98 -0.72 -14.16
CA GLY A 11 33.56 0.40 -14.91
C GLY A 11 33.32 1.77 -14.28
N ILE A 12 32.51 1.86 -13.22
CA ILE A 12 32.27 3.14 -12.52
C ILE A 12 33.52 3.54 -11.74
N ASP A 13 34.05 4.73 -12.03
CA ASP A 13 35.08 5.34 -11.17
C ASP A 13 34.43 5.85 -9.86
N ARG A 14 34.37 4.96 -8.88
CA ARG A 14 33.73 5.24 -7.60
C ARG A 14 34.29 6.48 -6.89
N LYS A 15 35.57 6.79 -7.11
CA LYS A 15 36.22 7.99 -6.56
C LYS A 15 35.72 9.28 -7.22
N ALA A 16 35.40 9.21 -8.51
CA ALA A 16 34.79 10.33 -9.21
C ALA A 16 33.39 10.68 -8.69
N TYR A 17 32.74 9.72 -7.99
CA TYR A 17 31.45 9.89 -7.34
C TYR A 17 31.56 10.02 -5.81
N HIS A 18 32.70 10.47 -5.30
CA HIS A 18 32.90 10.74 -3.86
C HIS A 18 32.56 9.53 -2.94
N GLU A 19 33.07 8.35 -3.29
CA GLU A 19 32.88 7.17 -2.45
C GLU A 19 33.41 7.40 -1.02
N GLY A 20 32.57 7.14 -0.04
CA GLY A 20 32.89 7.35 1.38
C GLY A 20 32.61 8.76 1.91
N GLU A 21 32.16 9.67 1.05
CA GLU A 21 31.72 11.01 1.44
C GLU A 21 30.19 11.09 1.35
N TRP A 22 29.53 11.59 2.39
CA TRP A 22 28.08 11.81 2.38
C TRP A 22 27.72 13.26 2.05
N THR A 23 28.67 14.20 2.14
CA THR A 23 28.50 15.60 1.74
C THR A 23 29.82 16.19 1.27
N TRP A 24 29.77 17.03 0.24
CA TRP A 24 30.94 17.74 -0.33
C TRP A 24 30.52 19.01 -1.04
N GLU A 25 31.49 19.86 -1.40
CA GLU A 25 31.28 21.06 -2.21
C GLU A 25 31.69 20.79 -3.67
N GLU A 26 30.80 21.10 -4.60
CA GLU A 26 31.03 20.95 -6.04
C GLU A 26 30.35 22.09 -6.83
N ASP A 27 31.10 22.78 -7.67
CA ASP A 27 30.61 23.87 -8.53
C ASP A 27 29.81 24.98 -7.82
N GLY A 28 30.10 25.21 -6.53
CA GLY A 28 29.40 26.18 -5.69
C GLY A 28 28.07 25.71 -5.14
N TYR A 29 27.84 24.40 -5.13
CA TYR A 29 26.74 23.72 -4.45
C TYR A 29 27.29 22.88 -3.31
N THR A 30 26.53 22.79 -2.23
CA THR A 30 26.71 21.70 -1.25
C THR A 30 25.94 20.50 -1.75
N VAL A 31 26.61 19.38 -1.99
CA VAL A 31 26.03 18.12 -2.42
C VAL A 31 25.85 17.22 -1.22
N THR A 32 24.69 16.60 -1.08
CA THR A 32 24.41 15.62 -0.02
C THR A 32 23.95 14.31 -0.64
N ARG A 33 24.66 13.23 -0.35
CA ARG A 33 24.27 11.85 -0.62
C ARG A 33 23.33 11.39 0.46
N THR A 34 22.13 10.95 0.06
CA THR A 34 21.11 10.47 0.99
C THR A 34 20.13 9.56 0.29
N TYR A 35 19.15 9.08 1.01
CA TYR A 35 17.99 8.38 0.44
C TYR A 35 16.77 9.28 0.46
N ASN A 36 15.92 9.12 -0.54
CA ASN A 36 14.75 9.96 -0.66
C ASN A 36 13.61 9.27 -1.42
N TYR A 37 12.41 9.78 -1.28
CA TYR A 37 11.24 9.39 -2.05
C TYR A 37 10.45 10.61 -2.49
N SER A 38 9.91 10.54 -3.71
CA SER A 38 9.18 11.64 -4.32
C SER A 38 7.86 11.94 -3.60
N ALA A 39 7.28 10.92 -2.99
CA ALA A 39 5.99 10.95 -2.34
C ALA A 39 6.03 10.10 -1.07
N PRO A 40 5.26 10.43 -0.03
CA PRO A 40 5.24 9.65 1.21
C PRO A 40 4.95 8.15 1.00
N GLY A 41 4.15 7.80 -0.01
CA GLY A 41 3.79 6.43 -0.35
C GLY A 41 4.79 5.67 -1.20
N CYS A 42 5.87 6.29 -1.67
CA CYS A 42 6.89 5.63 -2.47
C CYS A 42 7.50 4.43 -1.74
N HIS A 43 7.73 3.32 -2.46
CA HIS A 43 8.24 2.08 -1.88
C HIS A 43 9.76 2.02 -1.84
N ASP A 44 10.43 2.63 -2.83
CA ASP A 44 11.81 2.31 -3.13
C ASP A 44 12.82 3.09 -2.31
N SER A 45 12.60 4.38 -2.06
CA SER A 45 13.59 5.21 -1.35
C SER A 45 14.95 5.22 -2.04
N CYS A 46 15.01 5.81 -3.25
CA CYS A 46 16.20 5.83 -4.10
C CYS A 46 17.39 6.56 -3.48
N GLY A 47 18.60 6.05 -3.69
CA GLY A 47 19.83 6.78 -3.45
C GLY A 47 19.92 8.01 -4.36
N ILE A 48 20.12 9.17 -3.77
CA ILE A 48 19.99 10.48 -4.43
C ILE A 48 21.10 11.44 -4.02
N LEU A 49 21.51 12.26 -4.97
CA LEU A 49 22.40 13.39 -4.75
C LEU A 49 21.59 14.68 -4.78
N LEU A 50 21.51 15.36 -3.66
CA LEU A 50 20.78 16.62 -3.50
C LEU A 50 21.76 17.78 -3.48
N TYR A 51 21.64 18.66 -4.47
CA TYR A 51 22.47 19.85 -4.63
C TYR A 51 21.74 21.06 -4.06
N THR A 52 22.31 21.65 -3.03
CA THR A 52 21.76 22.85 -2.40
C THR A 52 22.64 24.08 -2.60
N LYS A 53 22.01 25.23 -2.75
CA LYS A 53 22.66 26.52 -2.84
C LYS A 53 21.82 27.58 -2.13
N ASP A 54 22.48 28.41 -1.30
CA ASP A 54 21.80 29.44 -0.51
C ASP A 54 20.62 28.90 0.32
N GLY A 55 20.74 27.64 0.82
CA GLY A 55 19.71 26.97 1.62
C GLY A 55 18.53 26.42 0.83
N LYS A 56 18.57 26.45 -0.50
CA LYS A 56 17.51 25.92 -1.38
C LYS A 56 17.99 24.73 -2.19
N LEU A 57 17.08 23.82 -2.48
CA LEU A 57 17.30 22.73 -3.43
C LEU A 57 17.43 23.30 -4.85
N ALA A 58 18.52 23.00 -5.53
CA ALA A 58 18.83 23.55 -6.84
C ALA A 58 18.94 22.49 -7.95
N ARG A 59 19.36 21.25 -7.61
CA ARG A 59 19.49 20.15 -8.56
C ARG A 59 19.31 18.81 -7.82
N VAL A 60 18.79 17.84 -8.54
CA VAL A 60 18.54 16.47 -8.05
C VAL A 60 19.11 15.48 -9.05
N GLU A 61 19.90 14.54 -8.61
CA GLU A 61 20.46 13.45 -9.42
C GLU A 61 20.37 12.13 -8.69
N GLY A 62 20.31 11.02 -9.41
CA GLY A 62 20.45 9.69 -8.81
C GLY A 62 21.89 9.43 -8.40
N ASP A 63 22.08 8.74 -7.28
CA ASP A 63 23.41 8.34 -6.82
C ASP A 63 23.90 7.10 -7.61
N PRO A 64 24.93 7.22 -8.44
CA PRO A 64 25.49 6.07 -9.17
C PRO A 64 26.06 4.97 -8.27
N LEU A 65 26.32 5.29 -7.01
CA LEU A 65 26.85 4.34 -6.02
C LEU A 65 25.74 3.62 -5.23
N ASP A 66 24.46 4.04 -5.40
CA ASP A 66 23.36 3.33 -4.77
C ASP A 66 23.21 1.92 -5.38
N PRO A 67 23.33 0.86 -4.58
CA PRO A 67 23.27 -0.52 -5.08
C PRO A 67 21.89 -0.92 -5.63
N TYR A 68 20.86 -0.13 -5.35
CA TYR A 68 19.49 -0.39 -5.80
C TYR A 68 19.16 0.34 -7.08
N ALA A 69 19.18 1.66 -7.05
CA ALA A 69 18.77 2.49 -8.17
C ALA A 69 19.87 2.68 -9.21
N ASN A 70 21.16 2.53 -8.83
CA ASN A 70 22.31 2.67 -9.72
C ASN A 70 22.25 3.97 -10.53
N GLY A 71 21.99 5.08 -9.85
CA GLY A 71 21.88 6.38 -10.47
C GLY A 71 20.55 6.65 -11.19
N LYS A 72 19.59 5.71 -11.17
CA LYS A 72 18.29 5.90 -11.81
C LYS A 72 17.28 6.52 -10.85
N LEU A 73 16.50 7.45 -11.36
CA LEU A 73 15.39 8.06 -10.65
C LEU A 73 14.15 8.05 -11.55
N CYS A 74 12.98 7.88 -10.95
CA CYS A 74 11.74 8.13 -11.66
C CYS A 74 11.53 9.65 -11.86
N MET A 75 10.68 10.01 -12.79
CA MET A 75 10.38 11.41 -13.09
C MET A 75 9.87 12.20 -11.87
N ARG A 76 9.18 11.56 -10.94
CA ARG A 76 8.66 12.19 -9.71
C ARG A 76 9.78 12.64 -8.76
N CYS A 77 10.87 11.86 -8.64
CA CYS A 77 12.04 12.29 -7.88
C CYS A 77 12.78 13.45 -8.56
N LEU A 78 12.83 13.44 -9.89
CA LEU A 78 13.43 14.56 -10.65
C LEU A 78 12.62 15.86 -10.50
N ASP A 79 11.34 15.75 -10.19
CA ASP A 79 10.41 16.87 -10.02
C ASP A 79 10.39 17.45 -8.58
N LEU A 80 11.21 16.95 -7.68
CA LEU A 80 11.22 17.38 -6.27
C LEU A 80 11.35 18.89 -6.07
N ILE A 81 12.06 19.61 -6.96
CA ILE A 81 12.22 21.06 -6.88
C ILE A 81 10.88 21.75 -7.11
N GLU A 82 10.15 21.35 -8.15
CA GLU A 82 8.82 21.90 -8.44
C GLU A 82 7.86 21.62 -7.29
N MET A 83 7.93 20.42 -6.71
CA MET A 83 7.09 20.04 -5.59
C MET A 83 7.37 20.84 -4.32
N VAL A 84 8.63 21.05 -3.93
CA VAL A 84 8.96 21.82 -2.71
C VAL A 84 8.67 23.31 -2.88
N GLU A 85 8.70 23.85 -4.08
CA GLU A 85 8.42 25.25 -4.40
C GLU A 85 6.99 25.50 -4.90
N SER A 86 6.16 24.47 -4.98
CA SER A 86 4.78 24.55 -5.47
C SER A 86 3.97 25.64 -4.75
N GLU A 87 3.16 26.36 -5.48
CA GLU A 87 2.21 27.33 -4.92
C GLU A 87 1.15 26.68 -4.04
N ASN A 88 0.85 25.40 -4.28
CA ASN A 88 -0.10 24.60 -3.49
C ASN A 88 0.49 24.08 -2.16
N ARG A 89 1.78 24.40 -1.86
CA ARG A 89 2.39 24.05 -0.57
C ARG A 89 1.68 24.75 0.58
N LEU A 90 1.40 23.97 1.62
CA LEU A 90 1.05 24.52 2.93
C LEU A 90 2.30 25.18 3.54
N LYS A 91 2.21 26.46 3.88
CA LYS A 91 3.36 27.27 4.28
C LYS A 91 3.43 27.49 5.79
N TYR A 92 2.31 27.50 6.44
CA TYR A 92 2.14 27.74 7.88
C TYR A 92 0.84 27.09 8.37
N PRO A 93 0.67 26.88 9.67
CA PRO A 93 -0.59 26.39 10.24
C PRO A 93 -1.74 27.35 9.95
N MET A 94 -2.91 26.81 9.64
CA MET A 94 -4.10 27.59 9.32
C MET A 94 -5.33 26.98 9.99
N LYS A 95 -6.16 27.84 10.61
CA LYS A 95 -7.49 27.48 11.05
C LYS A 95 -8.54 27.92 10.03
N ARG A 96 -9.65 27.22 9.98
CA ARG A 96 -10.78 27.56 9.13
C ARG A 96 -11.39 28.92 9.55
N ALA A 97 -11.63 29.80 8.59
CA ALA A 97 -12.17 31.15 8.78
C ALA A 97 -13.62 31.31 8.28
N GLY A 98 -14.22 30.25 7.76
CA GLY A 98 -15.58 30.20 7.23
C GLY A 98 -16.26 28.87 7.52
N GLU A 99 -17.26 28.50 6.72
CA GLU A 99 -17.85 27.17 6.75
C GLU A 99 -16.94 26.12 6.08
N ARG A 100 -17.09 24.86 6.44
CA ARG A 100 -16.40 23.76 5.74
C ARG A 100 -16.74 23.76 4.27
N GLY A 101 -15.74 23.59 3.41
CA GLY A 101 -15.88 23.66 1.97
C GLY A 101 -15.70 25.06 1.36
N GLU A 102 -15.72 26.14 2.12
CA GLU A 102 -15.52 27.49 1.55
C GLU A 102 -14.08 27.81 1.16
N ASN A 103 -13.12 26.96 1.51
CA ASN A 103 -11.68 27.18 1.27
C ASN A 103 -11.16 28.54 1.81
N LYS A 104 -11.65 28.93 2.99
CA LYS A 104 -11.26 30.18 3.67
C LYS A 104 -10.45 29.85 4.91
N TRP A 105 -9.24 30.38 4.98
CA TRP A 105 -8.26 30.05 6.01
C TRP A 105 -7.66 31.29 6.63
N GLU A 106 -7.37 31.20 7.93
CA GLU A 106 -6.65 32.21 8.72
C GLU A 106 -5.34 31.59 9.23
N ARG A 107 -4.21 32.23 8.94
CA ARG A 107 -2.92 31.82 9.47
C ARG A 107 -2.89 31.96 10.99
N ILE A 108 -2.34 30.95 11.66
CA ILE A 108 -2.03 30.95 13.08
C ILE A 108 -0.60 30.48 13.32
N SER A 109 -0.11 30.59 14.54
CA SER A 109 1.19 30.04 14.93
C SER A 109 1.09 28.50 15.20
N TRP A 110 2.24 27.83 15.22
CA TRP A 110 2.31 26.44 15.65
C TRP A 110 1.84 26.26 17.08
N ASP A 111 2.21 27.18 18.00
CA ASP A 111 1.80 27.13 19.39
C ASP A 111 0.26 27.24 19.53
N GLU A 112 -0.35 28.15 18.77
CA GLU A 112 -1.83 28.24 18.72
C GLU A 112 -2.45 26.96 18.16
N ALA A 113 -1.88 26.38 17.11
CA ALA A 113 -2.40 25.15 16.50
C ALA A 113 -2.34 23.96 17.47
N ILE A 114 -1.19 23.75 18.12
CA ILE A 114 -1.02 22.70 19.14
C ILE A 114 -1.96 22.93 20.33
N GLU A 115 -2.08 24.17 20.80
CA GLU A 115 -2.98 24.50 21.91
C GLU A 115 -4.47 24.28 21.54
N MET A 116 -4.87 24.60 20.30
CA MET A 116 -6.24 24.30 19.82
C MET A 116 -6.54 22.81 19.92
N ILE A 117 -5.61 21.96 19.46
CA ILE A 117 -5.75 20.50 19.52
C ILE A 117 -5.85 20.02 20.97
N ALA A 118 -4.89 20.43 21.80
CA ALA A 118 -4.83 20.01 23.20
C ALA A 118 -6.07 20.47 23.99
N SER A 119 -6.44 21.75 23.85
CA SER A 119 -7.63 22.31 24.51
C SER A 119 -8.92 21.63 24.04
N TYR A 120 -9.04 21.25 22.78
CA TYR A 120 -10.20 20.49 22.30
C TYR A 120 -10.29 19.13 23.01
N VAL A 121 -9.20 18.40 23.08
CA VAL A 121 -9.16 17.11 23.78
C VAL A 121 -9.49 17.26 25.27
N GLU A 122 -8.91 18.24 25.96
CA GLU A 122 -9.14 18.50 27.36
C GLU A 122 -10.61 18.89 27.68
N ASN A 123 -11.17 19.80 26.85
CA ASN A 123 -12.50 20.37 27.16
C ASN A 123 -13.66 19.57 26.55
N GLU A 124 -13.49 19.01 25.35
CA GLU A 124 -14.56 18.34 24.62
C GLU A 124 -14.58 16.82 24.80
N ILE A 125 -13.47 16.24 25.24
CA ILE A 125 -13.33 14.80 25.46
C ILE A 125 -13.17 14.51 26.96
N ASP A 126 -12.07 14.93 27.58
CA ASP A 126 -11.73 14.58 28.95
C ASP A 126 -12.72 15.20 29.96
N ALA A 127 -12.98 16.50 29.90
CA ALA A 127 -13.90 17.18 30.81
C ALA A 127 -15.35 16.70 30.67
N LYS A 128 -15.75 16.17 29.51
CA LYS A 128 -17.07 15.57 29.29
C LYS A 128 -17.15 14.10 29.64
N GLY A 129 -16.04 13.49 30.09
CA GLY A 129 -15.97 12.09 30.49
C GLY A 129 -16.08 11.12 29.33
N LEU A 130 -15.79 11.57 28.10
CA LEU A 130 -15.68 10.71 26.95
C LEU A 130 -14.34 9.95 26.97
N GLY A 131 -14.33 8.72 26.47
CA GLY A 131 -13.11 7.94 26.36
C GLY A 131 -12.24 8.38 25.17
N ARG A 132 -10.97 8.04 25.24
CA ARG A 132 -10.00 8.34 24.17
C ARG A 132 -10.33 7.62 22.85
N GLU A 133 -11.15 6.58 22.88
CA GLU A 133 -11.72 5.94 21.68
C GLU A 133 -12.59 6.88 20.84
N SER A 134 -13.01 8.02 21.39
CA SER A 134 -13.72 9.06 20.63
C SER A 134 -12.80 9.89 19.69
N ILE A 135 -11.50 9.64 19.74
CA ILE A 135 -10.52 10.21 18.84
C ILE A 135 -10.15 9.17 17.78
N LEU A 136 -10.31 9.53 16.51
CA LEU A 136 -9.85 8.76 15.37
C LEU A 136 -8.58 9.40 14.80
N VAL A 137 -7.58 8.59 14.50
CA VAL A 137 -6.35 9.00 13.83
C VAL A 137 -6.21 8.25 12.52
N GLY A 138 -5.98 8.97 11.44
CA GLY A 138 -5.85 8.41 10.10
C GLY A 138 -4.57 8.80 9.41
N HIS A 139 -4.07 7.92 8.54
CA HIS A 139 -2.94 8.24 7.66
C HIS A 139 -3.06 7.54 6.31
N GLY A 140 -2.40 8.09 5.30
CA GLY A 140 -2.24 7.46 3.99
C GLY A 140 -1.24 6.30 4.00
N THR A 141 -0.90 5.81 2.82
CA THR A 141 0.09 4.72 2.63
C THR A 141 1.54 5.14 2.83
N GLY A 142 1.79 6.36 3.30
CA GLY A 142 3.14 6.88 3.47
C GLY A 142 4.04 5.94 4.25
N ARG A 143 5.12 5.48 3.60
CA ARG A 143 6.01 4.47 4.20
C ARG A 143 6.78 4.99 5.40
N ASN A 144 7.09 6.28 5.41
CA ASN A 144 7.78 6.91 6.52
C ASN A 144 6.84 7.38 7.64
N ILE A 145 5.53 7.43 7.40
CA ILE A 145 4.56 7.83 8.43
C ILE A 145 3.85 6.64 9.08
N ASN A 146 4.08 5.41 8.62
CA ASN A 146 3.46 4.22 9.17
C ASN A 146 3.80 3.95 10.64
N TRP A 147 4.88 4.53 11.15
CA TRP A 147 5.27 4.44 12.55
C TRP A 147 5.06 5.73 13.32
N GLN A 148 5.24 6.90 12.69
CA GLN A 148 5.03 8.18 13.37
C GLN A 148 3.56 8.43 13.70
N VAL A 149 2.63 8.16 12.80
CA VAL A 149 1.21 8.45 13.02
C VAL A 149 0.57 7.51 14.05
N PRO A 150 0.80 6.19 14.04
CA PRO A 150 0.40 5.35 15.16
C PRO A 150 1.05 5.74 16.49
N PHE A 151 2.29 6.21 16.47
CA PHE A 151 2.92 6.77 17.66
C PHE A 151 2.19 8.03 18.18
N ILE A 152 1.81 8.94 17.29
CA ILE A 152 0.97 10.10 17.64
C ILE A 152 -0.36 9.64 18.25
N ALA A 153 -1.01 8.64 17.66
CA ALA A 153 -2.25 8.08 18.19
C ALA A 153 -2.09 7.56 19.62
N GLY A 154 -1.14 6.66 19.83
CA GLY A 154 -0.89 6.04 21.13
C GLY A 154 -0.27 6.99 22.15
N ALA A 155 0.83 7.64 21.82
CA ALA A 155 1.63 8.41 22.76
C ALA A 155 1.10 9.84 23.01
N CYS A 156 0.57 10.52 21.96
CA CYS A 156 0.04 11.88 22.12
C CYS A 156 -1.45 11.87 22.50
N PHE A 157 -2.27 11.20 21.68
CA PHE A 157 -3.74 11.19 21.89
C PHE A 157 -4.22 10.11 22.85
N ARG A 158 -3.42 9.10 23.10
CA ARG A 158 -3.75 7.94 23.91
C ARG A 158 -4.99 7.18 23.40
N THR A 159 -5.21 7.20 22.08
CA THR A 159 -6.27 6.44 21.40
C THR A 159 -5.72 5.17 20.78
N ALA A 160 -6.55 4.14 20.70
CA ALA A 160 -6.28 2.91 19.95
C ALA A 160 -6.94 2.92 18.57
N ASN A 161 -7.69 3.95 18.22
CA ASN A 161 -8.37 4.09 16.94
C ASN A 161 -7.45 4.76 15.94
N VAL A 162 -6.56 3.96 15.37
CA VAL A 162 -5.68 4.38 14.28
C VAL A 162 -5.98 3.55 13.03
N GLY A 163 -6.17 4.22 11.91
CA GLY A 163 -6.40 3.59 10.61
C GLY A 163 -5.21 3.82 9.69
N GLY A 164 -4.43 2.76 9.45
CA GLY A 164 -3.47 2.76 8.36
C GLY A 164 -4.19 2.77 7.03
N ILE A 165 -3.70 3.55 6.07
CA ILE A 165 -4.37 3.77 4.81
C ILE A 165 -5.86 4.02 5.03
N TYR A 166 -6.15 4.81 5.99
CA TYR A 166 -7.42 5.40 6.23
C TYR A 166 -8.55 4.71 5.46
N PHE A 167 -9.38 3.96 5.97
CA PHE A 167 -10.47 3.25 5.30
C PHE A 167 -10.12 2.22 4.22
N SER A 168 -8.90 2.16 3.68
CA SER A 168 -8.53 1.21 2.62
C SER A 168 -7.38 0.28 2.97
N GLY A 169 -6.90 0.30 4.20
CA GLY A 169 -5.70 -0.44 4.64
C GLY A 169 -5.75 -1.94 4.44
N TRP A 170 -6.91 -2.49 4.34
CA TRP A 170 -7.13 -3.91 4.15
C TRP A 170 -7.05 -4.38 2.68
N TRP A 171 -6.80 -3.46 1.75
CA TRP A 171 -6.71 -3.77 0.32
C TRP A 171 -5.29 -3.69 -0.23
N CYS A 172 -4.38 -3.08 0.50
CA CYS A 172 -3.02 -2.87 0.04
C CYS A 172 -2.07 -3.74 0.86
N TYR A 173 -1.52 -4.77 0.25
CA TYR A 173 -0.62 -5.78 0.81
C TYR A 173 -1.24 -6.71 1.87
N MET A 174 -2.14 -6.27 2.72
CA MET A 174 -2.61 -7.08 3.84
C MET A 174 -3.19 -8.43 3.43
N PRO A 175 -4.08 -8.53 2.42
CA PRO A 175 -4.55 -9.83 1.96
C PRO A 175 -3.43 -10.76 1.51
N ARG A 176 -2.44 -10.24 0.78
CA ARG A 176 -1.28 -11.04 0.36
C ARG A 176 -0.36 -11.40 1.52
N VAL A 177 -0.11 -10.46 2.43
CA VAL A 177 0.72 -10.72 3.62
C VAL A 177 0.08 -11.80 4.49
N CYS A 178 -1.20 -11.64 4.83
CA CYS A 178 -1.91 -12.62 5.65
C CYS A 178 -2.11 -13.95 4.90
N GLY A 179 -2.46 -13.89 3.60
CA GLY A 179 -2.65 -15.06 2.77
C GLY A 179 -1.37 -15.87 2.54
N ALA A 180 -0.21 -15.22 2.50
CA ALA A 180 1.08 -15.89 2.37
C ALA A 180 1.64 -16.39 3.71
N ALA A 181 1.38 -15.64 4.78
CA ALA A 181 1.82 -16.02 6.11
C ALA A 181 1.20 -17.36 6.57
N GLY A 182 -0.02 -17.65 6.14
CA GLY A 182 -0.66 -18.95 6.41
C GLY A 182 0.18 -20.13 5.94
N PRO A 183 0.36 -20.30 4.63
CA PRO A 183 1.11 -21.44 4.08
C PRO A 183 2.63 -21.34 4.31
N LEU A 184 3.24 -20.17 4.16
CA LEU A 184 4.70 -20.01 4.13
C LEU A 184 5.31 -19.53 5.46
N GLY A 185 4.49 -18.97 6.35
CA GLY A 185 4.96 -18.35 7.59
C GLY A 185 5.62 -17.00 7.42
N ASP A 186 5.70 -16.47 6.20
CA ASP A 186 6.25 -15.14 5.87
C ASP A 186 5.82 -14.69 4.47
N TYR A 187 6.26 -13.50 4.04
CA TYR A 187 5.89 -12.91 2.76
C TYR A 187 6.96 -13.16 1.68
N PRO A 188 6.59 -13.82 0.55
CA PRO A 188 7.52 -14.10 -0.53
C PRO A 188 7.58 -12.93 -1.52
N ILE A 189 8.79 -12.62 -1.98
CA ILE A 189 9.04 -11.71 -3.09
C ILE A 189 9.87 -12.38 -4.18
N VAL A 190 9.76 -11.90 -5.40
CA VAL A 190 10.63 -12.37 -6.49
C VAL A 190 12.08 -12.02 -6.19
N ASP A 191 12.99 -12.96 -6.42
CA ASP A 191 14.44 -12.79 -6.24
C ASP A 191 15.07 -11.81 -7.26
N ALA A 192 14.45 -10.71 -7.48
CA ALA A 192 14.91 -9.59 -8.30
C ALA A 192 14.33 -8.28 -7.77
N SER A 193 13.94 -8.25 -6.50
CA SER A 193 13.24 -7.12 -5.94
C SER A 193 14.14 -6.16 -5.19
N GLU A 194 13.55 -5.07 -4.81
CA GLU A 194 14.16 -3.92 -4.14
C GLU A 194 14.77 -4.19 -2.76
N THR A 195 14.41 -5.30 -2.12
CA THR A 195 14.93 -5.63 -0.78
C THR A 195 16.32 -6.24 -0.77
N LEU A 196 16.84 -6.56 -1.94
CA LEU A 196 18.04 -7.35 -2.07
C LEU A 196 19.08 -6.58 -2.88
N PRO A 197 19.84 -5.70 -2.21
CA PRO A 197 20.87 -4.91 -2.86
C PRO A 197 21.97 -5.80 -3.42
N ASP A 198 22.66 -5.29 -4.42
CA ASP A 198 23.81 -5.96 -5.01
C ASP A 198 23.54 -7.39 -5.48
N ARG A 199 22.29 -7.68 -5.94
CA ARG A 199 21.92 -8.97 -6.49
C ARG A 199 22.90 -9.44 -7.55
N TYR A 200 23.31 -8.54 -8.41
CA TYR A 200 24.27 -8.84 -9.46
C TYR A 200 25.66 -9.11 -8.95
N ASN A 201 26.00 -8.64 -7.76
CA ASN A 201 27.25 -8.94 -7.10
C ASN A 201 27.21 -10.24 -6.29
N ASN A 202 26.02 -10.80 -6.06
CA ASN A 202 25.89 -12.11 -5.47
C ASN A 202 26.17 -13.20 -6.52
N PRO A 203 27.27 -13.97 -6.40
CA PRO A 203 27.63 -14.98 -7.38
C PRO A 203 26.64 -16.14 -7.44
N GLU A 204 25.76 -16.28 -6.47
CA GLU A 204 24.74 -17.32 -6.43
C GLU A 204 23.45 -16.88 -7.16
N TRP A 205 23.26 -15.57 -7.40
CA TRP A 205 22.06 -15.09 -8.07
C TRP A 205 21.92 -15.59 -9.51
N GLN A 206 20.71 -15.97 -9.86
CA GLN A 206 20.35 -16.37 -11.23
C GLN A 206 18.99 -15.74 -11.58
N ALA A 207 18.80 -15.43 -12.85
CA ALA A 207 17.48 -15.01 -13.31
C ALA A 207 16.48 -16.19 -13.28
N PRO A 208 15.19 -15.95 -13.04
CA PRO A 208 14.17 -16.98 -13.22
C PRO A 208 14.14 -17.44 -14.69
N ASP A 209 13.91 -18.73 -14.93
CA ASP A 209 13.70 -19.25 -16.30
C ASP A 209 12.31 -18.85 -16.80
N THR A 210 11.33 -18.85 -15.93
CA THR A 210 9.96 -18.39 -16.22
C THR A 210 9.52 -17.38 -15.17
N LEU A 211 9.13 -16.20 -15.65
CA LEU A 211 8.59 -15.10 -14.87
C LEU A 211 7.10 -14.93 -15.17
N VAL A 212 6.25 -15.18 -14.19
CA VAL A 212 4.82 -14.87 -14.26
C VAL A 212 4.60 -13.44 -13.76
N VAL A 213 3.97 -12.59 -14.58
CA VAL A 213 3.55 -11.25 -14.16
C VAL A 213 2.03 -11.27 -14.10
N TRP A 214 1.49 -11.22 -12.88
CA TRP A 214 0.08 -11.46 -12.61
C TRP A 214 -0.61 -10.22 -12.05
N GLY A 215 -1.51 -9.64 -12.85
CA GLY A 215 -2.26 -8.43 -12.47
C GLY A 215 -1.37 -7.28 -12.01
N ASN A 216 -0.25 -7.11 -12.68
CA ASN A 216 0.80 -6.16 -12.34
C ASN A 216 1.41 -5.53 -13.60
N GLU A 217 1.62 -4.22 -13.55
CA GLU A 217 2.42 -3.50 -14.55
C GLU A 217 3.56 -2.77 -13.84
N PRO A 218 4.59 -3.50 -13.37
CA PRO A 218 5.62 -2.93 -12.51
C PRO A 218 6.46 -1.86 -13.18
N LEU A 219 6.64 -1.88 -14.50
CA LEU A 219 7.32 -0.80 -15.23
C LEU A 219 6.58 0.54 -15.13
N LYS A 220 5.29 0.51 -14.85
CA LYS A 220 4.43 1.68 -14.77
C LYS A 220 4.04 2.00 -13.32
N SER A 221 3.54 1.01 -12.59
CA SER A 221 3.04 1.21 -11.23
C SER A 221 4.13 1.31 -10.18
N ASN A 222 5.28 0.67 -10.43
CA ASN A 222 6.51 0.78 -9.64
C ASN A 222 7.63 1.41 -10.48
N GLY A 223 7.27 2.41 -11.28
CA GLY A 223 8.19 3.20 -12.10
C GLY A 223 9.16 4.07 -11.30
N ASP A 224 9.12 3.97 -10.01
CA ASP A 224 10.00 4.53 -9.01
C ASP A 224 11.36 3.78 -8.97
N GLY A 225 11.67 2.98 -9.96
CA GLY A 225 13.03 2.66 -10.28
C GLY A 225 13.47 1.23 -10.01
N TYR A 226 12.87 0.48 -9.09
CA TYR A 226 13.45 -0.81 -8.75
C TYR A 226 12.74 -2.00 -9.36
N LEU A 227 11.53 -2.29 -8.93
CA LEU A 227 10.92 -3.56 -9.27
C LEU A 227 10.77 -3.76 -10.77
N GLY A 228 10.25 -2.75 -11.48
CA GLY A 228 10.10 -2.81 -12.93
C GLY A 228 11.44 -2.95 -13.65
N HIS A 229 12.45 -2.23 -13.20
CA HIS A 229 13.80 -2.31 -13.75
C HIS A 229 14.41 -3.70 -13.56
N TRP A 230 14.38 -4.23 -12.34
CA TRP A 230 14.98 -5.53 -12.01
C TRP A 230 14.28 -6.69 -12.70
N LEU A 231 12.95 -6.67 -12.81
CA LEU A 231 12.21 -7.67 -13.57
C LEU A 231 12.54 -7.60 -15.07
N ASN A 232 12.71 -6.38 -15.62
CA ASN A 232 13.14 -6.23 -17.01
C ASN A 232 14.55 -6.80 -17.22
N VAL A 233 15.44 -6.70 -16.24
CA VAL A 233 16.75 -7.33 -16.31
C VAL A 233 16.63 -8.86 -16.34
N CYS A 234 15.73 -9.47 -15.57
CA CYS A 234 15.47 -10.91 -15.67
C CYS A 234 15.10 -11.31 -17.13
N VAL A 235 14.27 -10.50 -17.79
CA VAL A 235 13.92 -10.73 -19.21
C VAL A 235 15.15 -10.60 -20.12
N GLN A 236 16.03 -9.64 -19.86
CA GLN A 236 17.30 -9.50 -20.61
C GLN A 236 18.24 -10.70 -20.42
N HIS A 237 18.15 -11.38 -19.28
CA HIS A 237 18.84 -12.63 -19.02
C HIS A 237 18.15 -13.87 -19.59
N GLY A 238 17.01 -13.71 -20.28
CA GLY A 238 16.35 -14.76 -21.01
C GLY A 238 15.13 -15.39 -20.34
N SER A 239 14.61 -14.79 -19.27
CA SER A 239 13.37 -15.25 -18.64
C SER A 239 12.22 -15.24 -19.63
N LYS A 240 11.49 -16.36 -19.73
CA LYS A 240 10.22 -16.44 -20.47
C LYS A 240 9.13 -15.79 -19.65
N ILE A 241 8.19 -15.14 -20.30
CA ILE A 241 7.11 -14.42 -19.62
C ILE A 241 5.78 -15.18 -19.77
N ILE A 242 5.06 -15.33 -18.68
CA ILE A 242 3.61 -15.58 -18.65
C ILE A 242 2.97 -14.30 -18.09
N SER A 243 2.05 -13.71 -18.82
CA SER A 243 1.32 -12.52 -18.36
C SER A 243 -0.13 -12.87 -18.11
N ILE A 244 -0.64 -12.56 -16.93
CA ILE A 244 -2.05 -12.76 -16.55
C ILE A 244 -2.63 -11.40 -16.22
N ASP A 245 -3.34 -10.81 -17.17
CA ASP A 245 -3.93 -9.48 -17.08
C ASP A 245 -5.00 -9.31 -18.17
N PRO A 246 -6.17 -8.76 -17.85
CA PRO A 246 -7.20 -8.51 -18.88
C PRO A 246 -6.77 -7.48 -19.92
N VAL A 247 -5.87 -6.56 -19.58
CA VAL A 247 -5.38 -5.50 -20.44
C VAL A 247 -4.02 -5.89 -21.04
N LEU A 248 -3.78 -5.56 -22.30
CA LEU A 248 -2.47 -5.74 -22.91
C LEU A 248 -1.45 -4.79 -22.27
N THR A 249 -0.55 -5.36 -21.51
CA THR A 249 0.57 -4.66 -20.89
C THR A 249 1.86 -4.82 -21.71
N TRP A 250 2.93 -4.13 -21.29
CA TRP A 250 4.27 -4.36 -21.86
C TRP A 250 4.70 -5.82 -21.73
N TRP A 251 4.34 -6.47 -20.63
CA TRP A 251 4.61 -7.87 -20.31
C TRP A 251 3.78 -8.80 -21.21
N GLY A 252 2.49 -8.53 -21.33
CA GLY A 252 1.58 -9.30 -22.20
C GLY A 252 2.00 -9.29 -23.66
N ALA A 253 2.52 -8.17 -24.15
CA ALA A 253 3.02 -8.05 -25.52
C ALA A 253 4.30 -8.86 -25.81
N ARG A 254 4.95 -9.41 -24.77
CA ARG A 254 6.19 -10.21 -24.86
C ARG A 254 6.06 -11.61 -24.29
N ALA A 255 4.88 -11.94 -23.79
CA ALA A 255 4.64 -13.20 -23.12
C ALA A 255 4.56 -14.38 -24.10
N GLU A 256 5.06 -15.54 -23.68
CA GLU A 256 4.78 -16.82 -24.32
C GLU A 256 3.28 -17.16 -24.22
N TYR A 257 2.66 -16.80 -23.08
CA TYR A 257 1.23 -16.88 -22.83
C TYR A 257 0.72 -15.60 -22.21
N TRP A 258 -0.24 -14.95 -22.87
CA TRP A 258 -1.01 -13.85 -22.31
C TRP A 258 -2.42 -14.33 -22.00
N LEU A 259 -2.69 -14.61 -20.73
CA LEU A 259 -4.00 -15.04 -20.25
C LEU A 259 -4.83 -13.81 -19.87
N ARG A 260 -6.06 -13.74 -20.36
CA ARG A 260 -6.95 -12.58 -20.23
C ARG A 260 -8.21 -12.96 -19.45
N PRO A 261 -8.13 -13.14 -18.12
CA PRO A 261 -9.32 -13.48 -17.34
C PRO A 261 -10.29 -12.32 -17.25
N HIS A 262 -11.57 -12.62 -17.10
CA HIS A 262 -12.51 -11.61 -16.61
C HIS A 262 -12.06 -11.10 -15.24
N PRO A 263 -12.17 -9.79 -14.97
CA PRO A 263 -11.80 -9.24 -13.67
C PRO A 263 -12.49 -9.97 -12.51
N GLY A 264 -11.72 -10.34 -11.51
CA GLY A 264 -12.22 -11.05 -10.31
C GLY A 264 -12.26 -12.57 -10.42
N THR A 265 -11.85 -13.15 -11.55
CA THR A 265 -11.88 -14.62 -11.77
C THR A 265 -10.50 -15.28 -11.74
N ASP A 266 -9.45 -14.53 -11.43
CA ASP A 266 -8.06 -14.95 -11.48
C ASP A 266 -7.74 -16.18 -10.59
N ALA A 267 -8.43 -16.30 -9.45
CA ALA A 267 -8.28 -17.45 -8.54
C ALA A 267 -8.59 -18.79 -9.24
N CYS A 268 -9.49 -18.79 -10.26
CA CYS A 268 -9.79 -19.98 -11.05
C CYS A 268 -8.57 -20.47 -11.84
N ILE A 269 -7.72 -19.54 -12.32
CA ILE A 269 -6.48 -19.90 -13.02
C ILE A 269 -5.50 -20.54 -12.05
N ALA A 270 -5.32 -19.98 -10.84
CA ALA A 270 -4.44 -20.54 -9.83
C ALA A 270 -4.86 -21.97 -9.42
N LEU A 271 -6.15 -22.18 -9.17
CA LEU A 271 -6.71 -23.48 -8.84
C LEU A 271 -6.56 -24.49 -9.99
N ALA A 272 -6.76 -24.06 -11.24
CA ALA A 272 -6.57 -24.92 -12.40
C ALA A 272 -5.08 -25.24 -12.64
N TRP A 273 -4.16 -24.31 -12.37
CA TRP A 273 -2.73 -24.59 -12.42
C TRP A 273 -2.34 -25.63 -11.36
N LEU A 274 -2.84 -25.50 -10.12
CA LEU A 274 -2.65 -26.52 -9.08
C LEU A 274 -3.20 -27.88 -9.52
N ASN A 275 -4.37 -27.90 -10.17
CA ASN A 275 -4.94 -29.14 -10.74
C ASN A 275 -3.99 -29.77 -11.76
N VAL A 276 -3.57 -29.04 -12.80
CA VAL A 276 -2.68 -29.56 -13.85
C VAL A 276 -1.39 -30.08 -13.24
N ILE A 277 -0.73 -29.29 -12.39
CA ILE A 277 0.57 -29.62 -11.82
C ILE A 277 0.48 -30.86 -10.94
N THR A 278 -0.55 -30.97 -10.10
CA THR A 278 -0.70 -32.12 -9.19
C THR A 278 -1.21 -33.37 -9.88
N GLN A 279 -2.12 -33.26 -10.89
CA GLN A 279 -2.65 -34.43 -11.60
C GLN A 279 -1.67 -34.98 -12.64
N GLU A 280 -0.82 -34.13 -13.23
CA GLU A 280 0.21 -34.56 -14.19
C GLU A 280 1.55 -34.89 -13.51
N ASP A 281 1.60 -34.80 -12.18
CA ASP A 281 2.78 -35.11 -11.37
C ASP A 281 4.03 -34.25 -11.72
N LEU A 282 3.81 -32.94 -11.94
CA LEU A 282 4.85 -31.97 -12.33
C LEU A 282 5.45 -31.23 -11.11
N ILE A 283 5.36 -31.82 -9.94
CA ILE A 283 5.86 -31.22 -8.69
C ILE A 283 7.36 -31.48 -8.49
N ASP A 284 7.99 -30.67 -7.65
CA ASP A 284 9.30 -30.96 -7.06
C ASP A 284 9.13 -31.96 -5.90
N HIS A 285 9.30 -33.26 -6.21
CA HIS A 285 9.07 -34.33 -5.23
C HIS A 285 9.95 -34.23 -4.00
N GLU A 286 11.23 -33.86 -4.17
CA GLU A 286 12.17 -33.75 -3.05
C GLU A 286 11.77 -32.58 -2.13
N PHE A 287 11.44 -31.44 -2.72
CA PHE A 287 11.01 -30.28 -1.93
C PHE A 287 9.68 -30.55 -1.21
N VAL A 288 8.70 -31.13 -1.89
CA VAL A 288 7.39 -31.45 -1.31
C VAL A 288 7.53 -32.47 -0.16
N GLU A 289 8.29 -33.53 -0.35
CA GLU A 289 8.49 -34.55 0.69
C GLU A 289 9.19 -33.97 1.92
N CYS A 290 10.21 -33.15 1.72
CA CYS A 290 11.01 -32.59 2.81
C CYS A 290 10.30 -31.42 3.51
N TRP A 291 9.67 -30.51 2.76
CA TRP A 291 9.31 -29.18 3.26
C TRP A 291 7.82 -28.84 3.22
N CYS A 292 6.96 -29.64 2.57
CA CYS A 292 5.53 -29.38 2.54
C CYS A 292 4.74 -30.36 3.44
N ALA A 293 3.66 -29.88 4.01
CA ALA A 293 2.65 -30.67 4.74
C ALA A 293 1.32 -30.64 3.97
N TYR A 294 0.51 -31.68 4.11
CA TYR A 294 -0.86 -31.77 3.57
C TYR A 294 -0.95 -31.83 2.04
N TYR A 295 0.07 -32.36 1.36
CA TYR A 295 0.09 -32.43 -0.12
C TYR A 295 -1.03 -33.33 -0.68
N ASP A 296 -1.30 -34.49 -0.07
CA ASP A 296 -2.33 -35.40 -0.54
C ASP A 296 -3.72 -34.78 -0.41
N GLU A 297 -3.96 -34.04 0.65
CA GLU A 297 -5.19 -33.28 0.88
C GLU A 297 -5.37 -32.17 -0.16
N LEU A 298 -4.33 -31.37 -0.43
CA LEU A 298 -4.37 -30.36 -1.49
C LEU A 298 -4.66 -31.01 -2.85
N LYS A 299 -3.92 -32.07 -3.21
CA LYS A 299 -4.09 -32.81 -4.48
C LYS A 299 -5.51 -33.32 -4.65
N ALA A 300 -6.10 -33.86 -3.59
CA ALA A 300 -7.48 -34.33 -3.60
C ALA A 300 -8.48 -33.16 -3.77
N HIS A 301 -8.24 -32.06 -3.07
CA HIS A 301 -9.10 -30.88 -3.12
C HIS A 301 -9.12 -30.25 -4.52
N VAL A 302 -7.96 -30.03 -5.12
CA VAL A 302 -7.84 -29.34 -6.41
C VAL A 302 -8.20 -30.21 -7.61
N ALA A 303 -8.43 -31.52 -7.43
CA ALA A 303 -8.79 -32.41 -8.53
C ALA A 303 -10.05 -32.03 -9.28
N GLN A 304 -10.95 -31.25 -8.67
CA GLN A 304 -12.19 -30.76 -9.27
C GLN A 304 -12.01 -29.52 -10.13
N PHE A 305 -10.92 -28.76 -9.99
CA PHE A 305 -10.71 -27.47 -10.63
C PHE A 305 -9.94 -27.63 -11.95
N THR A 306 -10.56 -28.28 -12.94
CA THR A 306 -9.92 -28.54 -14.24
C THR A 306 -9.72 -27.26 -15.06
N PRO A 307 -8.82 -27.28 -16.06
CA PRO A 307 -8.70 -26.15 -17.01
C PRO A 307 -10.01 -25.79 -17.72
N GLU A 308 -10.86 -26.78 -18.00
CA GLU A 308 -12.18 -26.57 -18.65
C GLU A 308 -13.15 -25.87 -17.69
N TRP A 309 -13.11 -26.22 -16.38
CA TRP A 309 -13.86 -25.51 -15.36
C TRP A 309 -13.42 -24.04 -15.31
N ALA A 310 -12.12 -23.78 -15.21
CA ALA A 310 -11.60 -22.42 -15.15
C ALA A 310 -11.94 -21.63 -16.43
N ALA A 311 -11.81 -22.24 -17.60
CA ALA A 311 -12.15 -21.63 -18.88
C ALA A 311 -13.63 -21.21 -18.96
N SER A 312 -14.53 -21.97 -18.36
CA SER A 312 -15.96 -21.65 -18.33
C SER A 312 -16.28 -20.38 -17.52
N ILE A 313 -15.38 -19.97 -16.61
CA ILE A 313 -15.54 -18.80 -15.73
C ILE A 313 -14.68 -17.64 -16.21
N THR A 314 -13.43 -17.89 -16.52
CA THR A 314 -12.44 -16.85 -16.84
C THR A 314 -12.49 -16.38 -18.29
N THR A 315 -13.08 -17.17 -19.18
CA THR A 315 -13.01 -17.03 -20.65
C THR A 315 -11.64 -17.27 -21.28
N VAL A 316 -10.64 -17.60 -20.48
CA VAL A 316 -9.32 -18.02 -20.96
C VAL A 316 -9.42 -19.45 -21.52
N PRO A 317 -8.90 -19.74 -22.72
CA PRO A 317 -8.93 -21.10 -23.27
C PRO A 317 -8.29 -22.14 -22.34
N ALA A 318 -8.95 -23.28 -22.15
CA ALA A 318 -8.47 -24.34 -21.24
C ALA A 318 -7.06 -24.84 -21.66
N GLU A 319 -6.78 -24.90 -22.98
CA GLU A 319 -5.47 -25.27 -23.51
C GLU A 319 -4.36 -24.30 -23.11
N ASP A 320 -4.64 -22.98 -23.09
CA ASP A 320 -3.68 -21.97 -22.67
C ASP A 320 -3.46 -22.00 -21.15
N ILE A 321 -4.51 -22.24 -20.37
CA ILE A 321 -4.39 -22.45 -18.92
C ILE A 321 -3.48 -23.65 -18.62
N ALA A 322 -3.72 -24.78 -19.26
CA ALA A 322 -2.92 -25.98 -19.04
C ALA A 322 -1.47 -25.84 -19.56
N ALA A 323 -1.30 -25.21 -20.74
CA ALA A 323 0.04 -25.02 -21.32
C ALA A 323 0.90 -24.06 -20.50
N SER A 324 0.32 -22.97 -20.00
CA SER A 324 1.00 -22.01 -19.13
C SER A 324 1.37 -22.63 -17.77
N ALA A 325 0.49 -23.45 -17.18
CA ALA A 325 0.78 -24.20 -15.97
C ALA A 325 2.00 -25.13 -16.16
N ARG A 326 2.04 -25.86 -17.26
CA ARG A 326 3.19 -26.73 -17.59
C ARG A 326 4.47 -25.94 -17.83
N LEU A 327 4.39 -24.76 -18.48
CA LEU A 327 5.55 -23.89 -18.67
C LEU A 327 6.14 -23.44 -17.34
N TYR A 328 5.29 -23.04 -16.40
CA TYR A 328 5.71 -22.64 -15.05
C TYR A 328 6.30 -23.82 -14.26
N ALA A 329 5.62 -24.96 -14.23
CA ALA A 329 6.03 -26.11 -13.44
C ALA A 329 7.31 -26.80 -13.95
N ASN A 330 7.58 -26.75 -15.28
CA ASN A 330 8.81 -27.33 -15.85
C ASN A 330 10.00 -26.36 -15.84
N ALA A 331 9.84 -25.15 -15.32
CA ALA A 331 10.96 -24.24 -15.11
C ALA A 331 11.80 -24.73 -13.92
N GLU A 332 13.13 -24.72 -14.07
CA GLU A 332 14.03 -24.99 -12.93
C GLU A 332 13.91 -23.89 -11.86
N ARG A 333 13.63 -22.67 -12.30
CA ARG A 333 13.41 -21.47 -11.48
C ARG A 333 12.18 -20.75 -12.01
N GLY A 334 11.06 -20.90 -11.31
CA GLY A 334 9.82 -20.17 -11.56
C GLY A 334 9.64 -19.03 -10.57
N ALA A 335 9.23 -17.86 -11.06
CA ALA A 335 8.91 -16.72 -10.19
C ALA A 335 7.58 -16.10 -10.59
N ILE A 336 6.81 -15.68 -9.60
CA ILE A 336 5.48 -15.04 -9.77
C ILE A 336 5.53 -13.64 -9.18
N GLN A 337 5.51 -12.64 -10.03
CA GLN A 337 5.36 -11.24 -9.63
C GLN A 337 3.87 -10.87 -9.62
N TRP A 338 3.34 -10.65 -8.48
CA TRP A 338 1.92 -10.36 -8.26
C TRP A 338 1.64 -8.89 -7.93
N GLY A 339 0.48 -8.40 -8.35
CA GLY A 339 0.06 -7.02 -8.16
C GLY A 339 -1.05 -6.84 -7.12
N LEU A 340 -1.48 -5.58 -6.94
CA LEU A 340 -2.57 -5.21 -6.03
C LEU A 340 -3.94 -5.80 -6.42
N VAL A 341 -4.08 -6.43 -7.56
CA VAL A 341 -5.30 -7.15 -7.92
C VAL A 341 -5.59 -8.28 -6.93
N PHE A 342 -4.56 -8.90 -6.37
CA PHE A 342 -4.70 -9.92 -5.33
C PHE A 342 -5.40 -9.39 -4.07
N ASP A 343 -5.17 -8.13 -3.74
CA ASP A 343 -5.76 -7.50 -2.55
C ASP A 343 -7.15 -6.93 -2.82
N ALA A 344 -7.37 -6.43 -4.04
CA ALA A 344 -8.51 -5.58 -4.38
C ALA A 344 -9.35 -6.06 -5.58
N GLY A 345 -9.07 -7.24 -6.10
CA GLY A 345 -9.79 -7.82 -7.25
C GLY A 345 -10.85 -8.84 -6.88
N THR A 346 -10.88 -9.31 -5.66
CA THR A 346 -11.77 -10.38 -5.23
C THR A 346 -12.08 -10.31 -3.74
N SER A 347 -13.20 -10.88 -3.34
CA SER A 347 -13.53 -11.12 -1.93
C SER A 347 -12.73 -12.28 -1.32
N SER A 348 -12.15 -13.16 -2.13
CA SER A 348 -11.36 -14.32 -1.70
C SER A 348 -9.85 -14.09 -1.80
N ALA A 349 -9.40 -12.87 -1.54
CA ALA A 349 -8.00 -12.49 -1.69
C ALA A 349 -7.02 -13.42 -0.95
N MET A 350 -7.37 -13.86 0.25
CA MET A 350 -6.51 -14.76 1.04
C MET A 350 -6.39 -16.13 0.39
N HIS A 351 -7.50 -16.75 -0.03
CA HIS A 351 -7.48 -18.07 -0.70
C HIS A 351 -6.79 -18.04 -2.07
N TRP A 352 -6.93 -16.94 -2.80
CA TRP A 352 -6.18 -16.78 -4.04
C TRP A 352 -4.67 -16.68 -3.78
N THR A 353 -4.28 -15.90 -2.77
CA THR A 353 -2.88 -15.80 -2.35
C THR A 353 -2.34 -17.15 -1.88
N GLU A 354 -3.09 -17.87 -1.06
CA GLU A 354 -2.79 -19.25 -0.63
C GLU A 354 -2.52 -20.14 -1.84
N ALA A 355 -3.45 -20.21 -2.80
CA ALA A 355 -3.29 -21.03 -4.00
C ALA A 355 -2.01 -20.70 -4.79
N VAL A 356 -1.63 -19.44 -4.86
CA VAL A 356 -0.37 -19.02 -5.53
C VAL A 356 0.85 -19.38 -4.69
N CYS A 357 0.79 -19.27 -3.38
CA CYS A 357 1.87 -19.77 -2.49
C CYS A 357 2.04 -21.28 -2.60
N ASP A 358 0.94 -22.04 -2.73
CA ASP A 358 0.98 -23.47 -2.98
C ASP A 358 1.65 -23.81 -4.31
N LEU A 359 1.37 -23.04 -5.38
CA LEU A 359 2.07 -23.19 -6.67
C LEU A 359 3.58 -22.99 -6.51
N MET A 360 3.99 -21.94 -5.78
CA MET A 360 5.40 -21.70 -5.49
C MET A 360 6.02 -22.89 -4.74
N ALA A 361 5.33 -23.40 -3.74
CA ALA A 361 5.81 -24.47 -2.86
C ALA A 361 5.91 -25.82 -3.57
N ILE A 362 4.85 -26.27 -4.27
CA ILE A 362 4.87 -27.60 -4.91
C ILE A 362 5.84 -27.68 -6.09
N CYS A 363 6.23 -26.54 -6.66
CA CYS A 363 7.25 -26.46 -7.68
C CYS A 363 8.67 -26.21 -7.15
N GLY A 364 8.87 -26.20 -5.81
CA GLY A 364 10.18 -25.95 -5.19
C GLY A 364 10.75 -24.53 -5.47
N ASN A 365 9.88 -23.56 -5.71
CA ASN A 365 10.25 -22.20 -6.10
C ASN A 365 10.31 -21.24 -4.90
N ILE A 366 10.82 -21.70 -3.76
CA ILE A 366 10.95 -20.96 -2.51
C ILE A 366 12.39 -21.02 -2.00
N GLU A 367 12.96 -19.86 -1.60
CA GLU A 367 14.27 -19.72 -0.99
C GLU A 367 15.46 -20.17 -1.87
N LYS A 368 15.25 -20.39 -3.12
CA LYS A 368 16.25 -20.79 -4.12
C LYS A 368 16.57 -19.60 -5.02
N PRO A 369 17.85 -19.40 -5.44
CA PRO A 369 18.22 -18.32 -6.37
C PRO A 369 17.30 -18.25 -7.59
N GLY A 370 16.83 -17.05 -7.93
CA GLY A 370 15.97 -16.80 -9.10
C GLY A 370 14.52 -17.25 -8.94
N THR A 371 14.07 -17.56 -7.74
CA THR A 371 12.66 -17.90 -7.44
C THR A 371 12.04 -16.87 -6.52
N HIS A 372 11.46 -17.29 -5.41
CA HIS A 372 10.96 -16.40 -4.36
C HIS A 372 11.81 -16.53 -3.11
N VAL A 373 12.05 -15.41 -2.47
CA VAL A 373 12.73 -15.35 -1.18
C VAL A 373 11.77 -14.79 -0.14
N LEU A 374 11.78 -15.37 1.03
CA LEU A 374 11.05 -14.85 2.19
C LEU A 374 11.85 -13.70 2.78
N VAL A 375 11.22 -12.55 2.93
CA VAL A 375 11.89 -11.33 3.34
C VAL A 375 11.16 -10.66 4.48
N HIS A 376 11.92 -10.01 5.33
CA HIS A 376 11.40 -9.10 6.33
C HIS A 376 12.24 -7.81 6.37
N ASN A 377 11.85 -6.87 7.21
CA ASN A 377 12.64 -5.67 7.37
C ASN A 377 14.04 -6.02 7.89
N SER A 378 15.07 -5.43 7.29
CA SER A 378 16.46 -5.64 7.66
C SER A 378 16.74 -5.34 9.12
N PHE A 379 16.08 -4.34 9.63
CA PHE A 379 16.06 -3.96 11.03
C PHE A 379 14.67 -3.44 11.33
N ASP A 380 14.03 -4.05 12.30
CA ASP A 380 12.73 -3.56 12.72
C ASP A 380 12.93 -2.29 13.53
N ILE A 381 12.77 -1.17 12.85
CA ILE A 381 12.55 0.06 13.58
C ILE A 381 11.22 -0.06 14.31
N ASN A 382 11.11 0.63 15.42
CA ASN A 382 9.93 0.59 16.25
C ASN A 382 8.66 0.81 15.42
N ALA A 383 7.95 -0.27 15.17
CA ALA A 383 6.72 -0.22 14.39
C ALA A 383 5.66 0.55 15.16
N GLY A 384 5.15 1.61 14.56
CA GLY A 384 4.25 2.55 15.22
C GLY A 384 3.01 1.93 15.84
N TYR A 385 2.50 0.84 15.27
CA TYR A 385 1.33 0.13 15.80
C TYR A 385 1.57 -0.51 17.17
N SER A 386 2.78 -0.98 17.47
CA SER A 386 3.18 -1.42 18.81
C SER A 386 3.10 -0.26 19.82
N SER A 387 3.34 0.96 19.37
CA SER A 387 3.20 2.15 20.19
C SER A 387 1.77 2.41 20.63
N VAL A 388 0.79 2.04 19.81
CA VAL A 388 -0.63 2.16 20.16
C VAL A 388 -0.93 1.28 21.37
N ASP A 389 -0.54 0.03 21.31
CA ASP A 389 -0.79 -0.92 22.41
C ASP A 389 -0.02 -0.55 23.68
N LEU A 390 1.14 0.13 23.54
CA LEU A 390 1.97 0.59 24.64
C LEU A 390 1.43 1.80 25.39
N TYR A 391 0.94 2.78 24.67
CA TYR A 391 0.70 4.11 25.20
C TYR A 391 -0.77 4.51 25.20
N ALA A 392 -1.65 3.81 24.47
CA ALA A 392 -3.08 4.12 24.47
C ALA A 392 -3.71 3.90 25.84
N ASP A 393 -4.82 4.59 26.08
CA ASP A 393 -5.59 4.37 27.29
C ASP A 393 -6.14 2.93 27.33
N PRO A 394 -6.03 2.21 28.45
CA PRO A 394 -6.52 0.82 28.55
C PRO A 394 -7.99 0.65 28.14
N LYS A 395 -8.85 1.64 28.47
CA LYS A 395 -10.27 1.59 28.04
C LYS A 395 -10.42 1.79 26.54
N ALA A 396 -9.58 2.64 25.94
CA ALA A 396 -9.57 2.81 24.48
C ALA A 396 -9.10 1.53 23.77
N LEU A 397 -8.14 0.81 24.36
CA LEU A 397 -7.72 -0.50 23.84
C LEU A 397 -8.84 -1.54 23.88
N GLU A 398 -9.65 -1.56 24.92
CA GLU A 398 -10.81 -2.46 25.04
C GLU A 398 -11.89 -2.16 23.99
N ARG A 399 -11.97 -0.92 23.53
CA ARG A 399 -13.00 -0.42 22.60
C ARG A 399 -12.46 -0.03 21.23
N LYS A 400 -11.30 -0.52 20.84
CA LYS A 400 -10.70 -0.23 19.53
C LYS A 400 -11.53 -0.82 18.38
N PHE A 401 -11.57 -0.14 17.24
CA PHE A 401 -12.33 -0.55 16.03
C PHE A 401 -12.03 -1.97 15.57
N ARG A 402 -10.80 -2.42 15.67
CA ARG A 402 -10.38 -3.75 15.24
C ARG A 402 -11.08 -4.90 15.98
N LYS A 403 -11.63 -4.67 17.17
CA LYS A 403 -12.43 -5.68 17.89
C LYS A 403 -13.79 -5.96 17.25
N TRP A 404 -14.24 -5.11 16.35
CA TRP A 404 -15.52 -5.27 15.67
C TRP A 404 -15.36 -5.65 14.21
N MET A 405 -14.20 -6.17 13.84
CA MET A 405 -14.01 -6.79 12.54
C MET A 405 -14.97 -7.97 12.41
N ILE A 406 -15.49 -8.12 11.22
CA ILE A 406 -16.52 -9.10 10.90
C ILE A 406 -16.04 -10.50 11.30
N ASN A 407 -16.65 -11.05 12.36
CA ASN A 407 -16.56 -12.44 12.77
C ASN A 407 -15.19 -12.97 13.23
N ASP A 408 -14.20 -12.13 13.63
CA ASP A 408 -12.94 -12.75 13.95
C ASP A 408 -12.15 -12.18 15.12
N PRO A 409 -11.98 -12.97 16.20
CA PRO A 409 -11.02 -12.68 17.27
C PRO A 409 -9.55 -12.94 16.87
N GLY A 410 -9.27 -13.69 15.80
CA GLY A 410 -7.93 -14.11 15.43
C GLY A 410 -7.09 -13.07 14.69
N LEU A 411 -7.71 -12.10 14.02
CA LEU A 411 -7.02 -11.04 13.26
C LEU A 411 -6.82 -9.74 14.06
N ASP A 412 -7.00 -9.76 15.36
CA ASP A 412 -6.77 -8.61 16.26
C ASP A 412 -5.31 -8.11 16.22
N PHE A 413 -4.39 -8.95 15.76
CA PHE A 413 -2.98 -8.62 15.57
C PHE A 413 -2.70 -7.62 14.46
N VAL A 414 -3.58 -7.52 13.46
CA VAL A 414 -3.39 -6.60 12.35
C VAL A 414 -3.74 -5.17 12.77
N GLY A 415 -3.03 -4.51 13.55
CA GLY A 415 -3.22 -3.19 14.15
C GLY A 415 -3.99 -2.09 13.39
N MET A 416 -4.80 -2.46 12.39
CA MET A 416 -5.54 -1.58 11.50
C MET A 416 -7.05 -1.69 11.74
N SER A 417 -7.77 -0.59 11.58
CA SER A 417 -9.23 -0.59 11.61
C SER A 417 -9.80 -1.18 10.32
N ASN A 418 -10.82 -2.01 10.44
CA ASN A 418 -11.60 -2.42 9.30
C ASN A 418 -12.41 -1.24 8.75
N CYS A 419 -12.32 -0.97 7.45
CA CYS A 419 -12.99 0.16 6.82
C CYS A 419 -14.52 0.09 6.94
N ASP A 420 -15.10 -1.10 6.84
CA ASP A 420 -16.55 -1.26 6.93
C ASP A 420 -17.06 -0.97 8.34
N ALA A 421 -16.40 -1.51 9.35
CA ALA A 421 -16.75 -1.26 10.75
C ALA A 421 -16.64 0.23 11.08
N MET A 422 -15.57 0.88 10.63
CA MET A 422 -15.34 2.29 10.85
C MET A 422 -16.37 3.18 10.14
N ALA A 423 -16.65 2.92 8.86
CA ALA A 423 -17.67 3.64 8.11
C ALA A 423 -19.06 3.50 8.77
N SER A 424 -19.42 2.29 9.17
CA SER A 424 -20.68 2.02 9.86
C SER A 424 -20.81 2.76 11.18
N ILE A 425 -19.73 2.83 11.97
CA ILE A 425 -19.69 3.59 13.23
C ILE A 425 -19.82 5.10 12.95
N LEU A 426 -19.09 5.61 11.97
CA LEU A 426 -19.15 7.03 11.61
C LEU A 426 -20.52 7.46 11.07
N GLU A 427 -21.23 6.57 10.37
CA GLU A 427 -22.59 6.83 9.89
C GLU A 427 -23.64 6.80 11.01
N SER A 428 -23.62 5.75 11.83
CA SER A 428 -24.63 5.48 12.83
C SER A 428 -24.35 6.11 14.20
N GLY A 429 -23.09 6.34 14.54
CA GLY A 429 -22.65 6.69 15.90
C GLY A 429 -22.72 5.53 16.89
N THR A 430 -22.87 4.29 16.37
CA THR A 430 -23.02 3.09 17.21
C THR A 430 -22.18 1.94 16.68
N VAL A 431 -21.83 1.00 17.54
CA VAL A 431 -21.21 -0.28 17.18
C VAL A 431 -22.24 -1.14 16.46
N PRO A 432 -22.03 -1.57 15.20
CA PRO A 432 -23.05 -2.32 14.46
C PRO A 432 -23.50 -3.61 15.15
N ALA A 433 -22.58 -4.33 15.75
CA ALA A 433 -22.86 -5.63 16.38
C ALA A 433 -23.67 -5.52 17.68
N THR A 434 -23.56 -4.42 18.44
CA THR A 434 -24.13 -4.29 19.79
C THR A 434 -25.16 -3.17 19.91
N GLY A 435 -25.17 -2.19 18.99
CA GLY A 435 -25.96 -0.97 19.11
C GLY A 435 -25.46 0.02 20.18
N GLU A 436 -24.31 -0.25 20.78
CA GLU A 436 -23.74 0.62 21.80
C GLU A 436 -23.25 1.94 21.18
N GLU A 437 -23.47 3.06 21.89
CA GLU A 437 -23.00 4.37 21.43
C GLU A 437 -21.47 4.41 21.30
N TYR A 438 -21.01 4.93 20.15
CA TYR A 438 -19.59 5.12 19.85
C TYR A 438 -19.36 6.49 19.20
N PRO A 439 -19.34 7.58 19.98
CA PRO A 439 -19.23 8.91 19.44
C PRO A 439 -17.79 9.22 19.02
N ILE A 440 -17.55 9.46 17.74
CA ILE A 440 -16.27 10.06 17.26
C ILE A 440 -16.42 11.58 17.34
N LYS A 441 -15.53 12.22 18.08
CA LYS A 441 -15.55 13.67 18.34
C LYS A 441 -14.40 14.40 17.65
N MET A 442 -13.31 13.73 17.40
CA MET A 442 -12.14 14.30 16.75
C MET A 442 -11.56 13.33 15.72
N PHE A 443 -11.10 13.91 14.63
CA PHE A 443 -10.31 13.20 13.64
C PHE A 443 -9.01 13.95 13.38
N TYR A 444 -7.88 13.26 13.51
CA TYR A 444 -6.57 13.73 13.12
C TYR A 444 -6.07 12.89 11.95
N ALA A 445 -5.74 13.52 10.83
CA ALA A 445 -5.24 12.84 9.65
C ALA A 445 -3.89 13.39 9.22
N GLN A 446 -3.03 12.50 8.71
CA GLN A 446 -1.72 12.87 8.22
C GLN A 446 -1.44 12.20 6.89
N SER A 447 -1.01 12.99 5.88
CA SER A 447 -0.71 12.51 4.52
C SER A 447 -1.85 11.65 3.93
N CYS A 448 -3.07 12.14 4.02
CA CYS A 448 -4.27 11.40 3.65
C CYS A 448 -5.24 12.26 2.84
N ASN A 449 -5.32 12.03 1.53
CA ASN A 449 -6.33 12.65 0.67
C ASN A 449 -7.47 11.67 0.40
N ALA A 450 -8.31 11.43 1.43
CA ALA A 450 -9.28 10.35 1.46
C ALA A 450 -10.26 10.38 0.28
N PHE A 451 -10.86 11.52 -0.03
CA PHE A 451 -11.90 11.60 -1.07
C PHE A 451 -11.37 11.39 -2.47
N ALA A 452 -10.14 11.81 -2.76
CA ALA A 452 -9.53 11.56 -4.06
C ALA A 452 -8.81 10.21 -4.16
N GLY A 453 -8.29 9.69 -3.05
CA GLY A 453 -7.34 8.57 -3.06
C GLY A 453 -7.82 7.23 -2.52
N HIS A 454 -8.64 7.24 -1.48
CA HIS A 454 -8.81 6.04 -0.69
C HIS A 454 -10.23 5.48 -0.65
N GLU A 455 -11.21 6.36 -0.64
CA GLU A 455 -12.56 5.95 -0.33
C GLU A 455 -13.29 5.38 -1.54
N GLY A 456 -13.77 4.17 -1.39
CA GLY A 456 -14.89 3.71 -2.16
C GLY A 456 -16.14 4.49 -1.74
N ALA A 457 -17.00 4.87 -2.70
CA ALA A 457 -18.13 5.75 -2.48
C ALA A 457 -17.71 7.07 -1.81
N ALA A 458 -16.76 7.79 -2.41
CA ALA A 458 -16.13 8.99 -1.83
C ALA A 458 -17.13 10.05 -1.37
N ALA A 459 -18.25 10.21 -2.09
CA ALA A 459 -19.29 11.14 -1.71
C ALA A 459 -20.07 10.71 -0.44
N ARG A 460 -20.19 9.39 -0.22
CA ARG A 460 -20.74 8.85 1.03
C ARG A 460 -19.79 9.11 2.19
N ALA A 461 -18.49 8.91 1.98
CA ALA A 461 -17.46 9.22 2.98
C ALA A 461 -17.50 10.70 3.38
N TYR A 462 -17.64 11.60 2.41
CA TYR A 462 -17.83 13.03 2.69
C TYR A 462 -18.98 13.30 3.67
N LYS A 463 -20.12 12.61 3.51
CA LYS A 463 -21.30 12.78 4.38
C LYS A 463 -21.02 12.39 5.84
N TYR A 464 -20.48 11.20 6.08
CA TYR A 464 -20.30 10.76 7.45
C TYR A 464 -19.10 11.45 8.14
N MET A 465 -18.05 11.75 7.40
CA MET A 465 -16.89 12.46 7.94
C MET A 465 -17.21 13.91 8.28
N SER A 466 -18.03 14.57 7.49
CA SER A 466 -18.48 15.95 7.77
C SER A 466 -19.22 16.10 9.09
N LYS A 467 -19.69 15.01 9.70
CA LYS A 467 -20.35 15.01 11.02
C LYS A 467 -19.39 15.10 12.20
N ILE A 468 -18.08 14.81 11.97
CA ILE A 468 -17.09 14.85 13.06
C ILE A 468 -16.86 16.29 13.49
N PRO A 469 -17.00 16.60 14.78
CA PRO A 469 -17.03 17.99 15.25
C PRO A 469 -15.73 18.77 15.08
N PHE A 470 -14.56 18.10 15.16
CA PHE A 470 -13.26 18.73 15.00
C PHE A 470 -12.31 17.86 14.18
N ILE A 471 -11.78 18.42 13.10
CA ILE A 471 -10.95 17.70 12.13
C ILE A 471 -9.65 18.47 11.90
N VAL A 472 -8.53 17.77 12.11
CA VAL A 472 -7.18 18.28 11.89
C VAL A 472 -6.52 17.49 10.75
N TYR A 473 -5.96 18.20 9.79
CA TYR A 473 -5.18 17.61 8.70
C TYR A 473 -3.74 18.10 8.70
N ALA A 474 -2.79 17.18 8.62
CA ALA A 474 -1.37 17.48 8.43
C ALA A 474 -0.91 16.89 7.07
N ASP A 475 -0.41 17.76 6.19
CA ASP A 475 0.01 17.37 4.83
C ASP A 475 0.97 18.42 4.27
N PRO A 476 1.85 18.12 3.33
CA PRO A 476 2.66 19.13 2.66
C PRO A 476 1.85 20.01 1.70
N MET A 477 0.73 19.54 1.16
CA MET A 477 -0.05 20.22 0.13
C MET A 477 -1.49 20.44 0.58
N ILE A 478 -2.14 21.47 0.01
CA ILE A 478 -3.60 21.59 0.14
C ILE A 478 -4.28 20.53 -0.73
N THR A 479 -5.32 19.90 -0.19
CA THR A 479 -6.03 18.80 -0.86
C THR A 479 -7.53 19.03 -0.87
N PRO A 480 -8.27 18.39 -1.82
CA PRO A 480 -9.73 18.44 -1.81
C PRO A 480 -10.35 18.04 -0.49
N THR A 481 -9.81 17.01 0.14
CA THR A 481 -10.30 16.51 1.43
C THR A 481 -10.17 17.54 2.55
N MET A 482 -9.02 18.22 2.62
CA MET A 482 -8.83 19.30 3.60
C MET A 482 -9.84 20.43 3.44
N VAL A 483 -9.98 20.89 2.20
CA VAL A 483 -10.94 21.98 1.91
C VAL A 483 -12.36 21.58 2.29
N ALA A 484 -12.73 20.34 2.00
CA ALA A 484 -14.06 19.82 2.27
C ALA A 484 -14.41 19.77 3.77
N ILE A 485 -13.50 19.32 4.62
CA ILE A 485 -13.85 18.94 6.00
C ILE A 485 -12.93 19.44 7.11
N ALA A 486 -11.72 19.93 6.83
CA ALA A 486 -10.79 20.29 7.89
C ALA A 486 -11.18 21.60 8.61
N ASP A 487 -10.89 21.64 9.92
CA ASP A 487 -11.02 22.82 10.77
C ASP A 487 -9.65 23.46 11.06
N LEU A 488 -8.60 22.62 11.03
CA LEU A 488 -7.22 23.00 11.27
C LEU A 488 -6.32 22.26 10.27
N ILE A 489 -5.38 22.99 9.67
CA ILE A 489 -4.41 22.45 8.71
C ILE A 489 -3.00 22.73 9.22
N LEU A 490 -2.16 21.70 9.19
CA LEU A 490 -0.77 21.75 9.63
C LEU A 490 0.17 21.47 8.44
N PRO A 491 1.16 22.33 8.17
CA PRO A 491 2.11 22.15 7.08
C PRO A 491 3.16 21.10 7.46
N VAL A 492 3.22 20.00 6.70
CA VAL A 492 4.22 18.95 6.86
C VAL A 492 5.39 19.22 5.92
N SER A 493 6.61 18.95 6.38
CA SER A 493 7.82 19.03 5.57
C SER A 493 7.87 17.90 4.55
N MET A 494 8.42 18.19 3.37
CA MET A 494 8.70 17.17 2.37
C MET A 494 9.98 16.39 2.71
N SER A 495 10.21 15.30 2.00
CA SER A 495 11.31 14.39 2.28
C SER A 495 12.69 15.07 2.39
N VAL A 496 13.00 16.04 1.53
CA VAL A 496 14.27 16.76 1.53
C VAL A 496 14.43 17.78 2.70
N GLU A 497 13.35 18.00 3.42
CA GLU A 497 13.26 18.97 4.52
C GLU A 497 13.27 18.30 5.91
N ARG A 498 13.54 16.99 5.99
CA ARG A 498 13.44 16.23 7.25
C ARG A 498 14.59 15.25 7.45
N ASP A 499 14.98 15.05 8.67
CA ASP A 499 15.74 13.89 9.11
C ASP A 499 14.75 12.78 9.46
N SER A 500 14.99 11.56 8.94
CA SER A 500 14.18 10.38 9.25
C SER A 500 14.93 9.09 8.95
N ALA A 501 14.46 7.99 9.50
CA ALA A 501 14.92 6.66 9.15
C ALA A 501 13.77 5.85 8.58
N ARG A 502 14.08 4.93 7.67
CA ARG A 502 13.09 4.10 7.01
C ARG A 502 13.58 2.67 6.82
N THR A 503 12.66 1.74 7.01
CA THR A 503 12.74 0.36 6.54
C THR A 503 11.35 -0.07 6.08
N TRP A 504 11.26 -0.86 5.03
CA TRP A 504 10.01 -1.47 4.55
C TRP A 504 10.34 -2.43 3.42
N TRP A 505 10.63 -3.67 3.73
CA TRP A 505 11.18 -4.63 2.78
C TRP A 505 12.36 -4.08 1.96
N THR A 506 12.96 -3.06 2.46
CA THR A 506 14.19 -2.44 1.97
C THR A 506 15.15 -2.33 3.14
N PRO A 507 16.45 -2.22 2.93
CA PRO A 507 17.37 -1.98 4.02
C PRO A 507 16.99 -0.75 4.83
N LEU A 508 17.44 -0.73 6.07
CA LEU A 508 17.35 0.45 6.90
C LEU A 508 18.11 1.61 6.23
N ARG A 509 17.44 2.72 5.99
CA ARG A 509 17.97 3.89 5.28
C ARG A 509 17.77 5.15 6.09
N ALA A 510 18.76 6.05 6.00
CA ALA A 510 18.69 7.37 6.60
C ALA A 510 18.37 8.42 5.54
N MET A 511 17.40 9.26 5.83
CA MET A 511 17.00 10.41 5.04
C MET A 511 17.52 11.67 5.72
N LYS A 512 18.39 12.43 5.04
CA LYS A 512 19.02 13.62 5.61
C LYS A 512 18.33 14.89 5.15
N LYS A 513 17.99 15.75 6.09
CA LYS A 513 17.49 17.09 5.85
C LYS A 513 18.58 17.94 5.17
N VAL A 514 18.26 18.54 4.02
CA VAL A 514 19.17 19.41 3.28
C VAL A 514 18.66 20.83 3.15
N THR A 515 17.39 21.07 3.40
CA THR A 515 16.77 22.39 3.21
C THR A 515 15.59 22.59 4.17
N THR A 516 15.06 23.78 4.22
CA THR A 516 13.84 24.12 4.95
C THR A 516 13.06 25.14 4.17
N TYR A 517 11.79 24.85 3.94
CA TYR A 517 10.86 25.77 3.30
C TYR A 517 9.74 26.13 4.26
N TYR A 518 9.47 27.41 4.38
CA TYR A 518 8.38 27.96 5.19
C TYR A 518 8.44 27.55 6.68
N GLU A 519 7.27 27.32 7.29
CA GLU A 519 7.13 26.89 8.69
C GLU A 519 6.78 25.40 8.80
N ALA A 520 7.03 24.61 7.75
CA ALA A 520 6.73 23.19 7.77
C ALA A 520 7.54 22.42 8.82
N LYS A 521 6.93 21.45 9.48
CA LYS A 521 7.56 20.56 10.45
C LYS A 521 7.51 19.11 9.94
N SER A 522 8.53 18.34 10.28
CA SER A 522 8.50 16.90 10.03
C SER A 522 7.44 16.19 10.90
N ASP A 523 7.08 14.98 10.53
CA ASP A 523 6.15 14.16 11.33
C ASP A 523 6.71 13.93 12.74
N GLU A 524 8.02 13.77 12.88
CA GLU A 524 8.74 13.65 14.14
C GLU A 524 8.61 14.94 14.98
N GLU A 525 8.83 16.09 14.36
CA GLU A 525 8.70 17.39 15.03
C GLU A 525 7.26 17.69 15.46
N ILE A 526 6.26 17.27 14.66
CA ILE A 526 4.83 17.38 15.01
C ILE A 526 4.51 16.47 16.20
N ALA A 527 4.98 15.22 16.17
CA ALA A 527 4.81 14.28 17.28
C ALA A 527 5.40 14.82 18.58
N LEU A 528 6.62 15.38 18.53
CA LEU A 528 7.27 16.00 19.68
C LEU A 528 6.50 17.22 20.20
N ALA A 529 6.02 18.08 19.30
CA ALA A 529 5.26 19.27 19.72
C ALA A 529 3.93 18.90 20.38
N LEU A 530 3.17 17.99 19.81
CA LEU A 530 1.94 17.47 20.40
C LEU A 530 2.20 16.76 21.72
N GLY A 531 3.18 15.86 21.73
CA GLY A 531 3.48 15.05 22.90
C GLY A 531 4.00 15.87 24.08
N LYS A 532 4.87 16.84 23.87
CA LYS A 532 5.35 17.75 24.94
C LYS A 532 4.20 18.54 25.58
N ARG A 533 3.14 18.86 24.81
CA ARG A 533 1.95 19.54 25.36
C ARG A 533 0.96 18.59 26.03
N MET A 534 0.75 17.41 25.45
CA MET A 534 -0.32 16.49 25.86
C MET A 534 0.14 15.38 26.83
N ASN A 535 1.40 14.97 26.75
CA ASN A 535 1.99 13.90 27.57
C ASN A 535 3.44 14.23 27.94
N PRO A 536 3.67 15.34 28.68
CA PRO A 536 4.99 15.87 28.95
C PRO A 536 5.91 14.87 29.67
N ASP A 537 5.40 14.03 30.54
CA ASP A 537 6.18 13.06 31.31
C ASP A 537 6.84 12.01 30.41
N LEU A 538 6.17 11.61 29.33
CA LEU A 538 6.76 10.71 28.33
C LEU A 538 7.76 11.44 27.41
N PHE A 539 7.43 12.66 26.98
CA PHE A 539 8.16 13.37 25.94
C PHE A 539 9.34 14.21 26.43
N VAL A 540 9.55 14.33 27.76
CA VAL A 540 10.68 15.04 28.36
C VAL A 540 12.05 14.48 27.93
N ARG A 541 12.09 13.24 27.49
CA ARG A 541 13.33 12.51 27.14
C ARG A 541 13.86 12.83 25.73
N TRP A 542 13.12 13.55 24.91
CA TRP A 542 13.54 13.91 23.55
C TRP A 542 13.52 15.43 23.35
N ASP A 543 14.67 16.02 23.09
CA ASP A 543 14.76 17.45 22.85
C ASP A 543 14.40 17.81 21.41
N ASN A 544 14.80 16.96 20.45
CA ASN A 544 14.66 17.18 19.02
C ASN A 544 14.35 15.88 18.24
N ALA A 545 14.19 15.97 16.93
CA ALA A 545 13.86 14.83 16.08
C ALA A 545 14.98 13.78 16.04
N GLU A 546 16.25 14.17 16.08
CA GLU A 546 17.37 13.22 16.06
C GLU A 546 17.41 12.39 17.35
N ASP A 547 17.18 12.99 18.51
CA ASP A 547 17.04 12.27 19.78
C ASP A 547 15.92 11.24 19.71
N PHE A 548 14.79 11.62 19.15
CA PHE A 548 13.64 10.74 18.95
C PHE A 548 13.97 9.59 17.98
N ILE A 549 14.62 9.88 16.86
CA ILE A 549 15.05 8.86 15.90
C ILE A 549 16.01 7.85 16.57
N ASN A 550 17.01 8.33 17.27
CA ASN A 550 18.02 7.48 17.90
C ASN A 550 17.50 6.66 19.09
N ASP A 551 16.64 7.23 19.90
CA ASP A 551 16.13 6.58 21.12
C ASP A 551 14.86 5.76 20.90
N TYR A 552 14.05 6.12 19.90
CA TYR A 552 12.77 5.49 19.66
C TYR A 552 12.72 4.75 18.32
N LEU A 553 12.93 5.42 17.19
CA LEU A 553 12.78 4.76 15.88
C LEU A 553 13.84 3.69 15.64
N LEU A 554 15.10 3.98 15.95
CA LEU A 554 16.23 3.05 15.77
C LEU A 554 16.35 2.06 16.95
N THR A 555 15.22 1.60 17.45
CA THR A 555 15.16 0.59 18.50
C THR A 555 14.13 -0.45 18.18
N ASP A 556 14.41 -1.69 18.55
CA ASP A 556 13.43 -2.77 18.47
C ASP A 556 12.72 -2.88 19.84
N LEU A 557 11.41 -2.77 19.82
CA LEU A 557 10.60 -2.94 21.03
C LEU A 557 10.34 -4.42 21.28
N ALA A 558 10.64 -4.86 22.48
CA ALA A 558 10.26 -6.16 22.94
C ALA A 558 9.38 -6.06 24.19
N VAL A 559 8.49 -7.00 24.30
CA VAL A 559 7.63 -7.19 25.44
C VAL A 559 8.24 -8.25 26.34
N VAL A 560 8.36 -7.98 27.63
CA VAL A 560 8.78 -8.97 28.61
C VAL A 560 7.51 -9.55 29.27
N GLY A 561 7.25 -10.83 29.07
CA GLY A 561 6.14 -11.52 29.71
C GLY A 561 6.34 -11.67 31.23
N GLU A 562 5.29 -12.06 31.94
CA GLU A 562 5.34 -12.34 33.39
C GLU A 562 6.33 -13.44 33.75
N ASP A 563 6.63 -14.34 32.79
CA ASP A 563 7.64 -15.40 32.89
C ASP A 563 9.08 -14.91 32.69
N GLY A 564 9.26 -13.62 32.42
CA GLY A 564 10.57 -13.01 32.16
C GLY A 564 11.11 -13.31 30.74
N GLN A 565 10.33 -13.97 29.89
CA GLN A 565 10.72 -14.20 28.51
C GLN A 565 10.45 -12.96 27.66
N VAL A 566 11.37 -12.66 26.76
CA VAL A 566 11.23 -11.56 25.81
C VAL A 566 10.38 -12.02 24.62
N LYS A 567 9.24 -11.35 24.40
CA LYS A 567 8.41 -11.51 23.21
C LYS A 567 8.66 -10.32 22.30
N LYS A 568 9.02 -10.56 21.06
CA LYS A 568 9.16 -9.47 20.09
C LYS A 568 7.80 -8.93 19.69
N ALA A 569 7.63 -7.63 19.75
CA ALA A 569 6.43 -6.93 19.31
C ALA A 569 6.46 -6.69 17.79
N ASN A 570 6.80 -7.69 17.01
CA ASN A 570 7.19 -7.57 15.62
C ASN A 570 6.20 -8.23 14.68
N PHE A 571 5.90 -7.58 13.56
CA PHE A 571 4.98 -8.05 12.54
C PHE A 571 5.51 -9.27 11.74
N SER A 572 6.79 -9.55 11.80
CA SER A 572 7.46 -10.53 10.96
C SER A 572 7.54 -11.94 11.55
N ALA A 573 7.08 -12.16 12.76
CA ALA A 573 7.18 -13.48 13.38
C ALA A 573 5.85 -14.23 13.26
N ALA A 574 5.58 -14.75 12.09
CA ALA A 574 4.27 -15.31 11.73
C ALA A 574 3.83 -16.57 12.51
N THR A 575 4.65 -17.15 13.35
CA THR A 575 4.29 -18.42 13.95
C THR A 575 4.50 -18.55 15.42
N ASP A 576 5.05 -17.53 16.01
CA ASP A 576 5.06 -17.60 17.43
C ASP A 576 3.69 -17.14 17.98
N GLU A 577 3.50 -17.37 19.23
CA GLU A 577 2.34 -16.88 19.96
C GLU A 577 2.10 -15.37 19.78
N SER A 578 3.09 -14.63 19.26
CA SER A 578 2.99 -13.19 18.98
C SER A 578 2.04 -12.86 17.82
N TRP A 579 1.81 -13.75 16.86
CA TRP A 579 0.81 -13.55 15.81
C TRP A 579 -0.63 -13.54 16.32
N GLY A 580 -0.88 -14.15 17.47
CA GLY A 580 -2.17 -14.07 18.17
C GLY A 580 -2.22 -13.03 19.28
N HIS A 581 -1.11 -12.40 19.62
CA HIS A 581 -0.98 -11.53 20.79
C HIS A 581 -0.27 -10.22 20.46
N THR A 582 -0.92 -9.40 19.71
CA THR A 582 -0.46 -8.03 19.46
C THR A 582 -0.77 -7.07 20.59
N SER A 583 -1.49 -7.48 21.62
CA SER A 583 -1.71 -6.62 22.75
C SER A 583 -0.56 -6.71 23.73
N VAL A 584 0.30 -5.74 23.63
CA VAL A 584 1.37 -5.46 24.62
C VAL A 584 0.81 -5.33 26.03
N SER A 585 -0.46 -5.00 26.19
CA SER A 585 -1.16 -4.89 27.47
C SER A 585 -1.21 -6.22 28.24
N ASP A 586 -1.18 -7.35 27.57
CA ASP A 586 -1.26 -8.67 28.23
C ASP A 586 0.10 -9.15 28.76
N ALA A 587 1.17 -8.44 28.43
CA ALA A 587 2.53 -8.87 28.73
C ALA A 587 3.22 -8.11 29.88
N GLY A 588 2.53 -7.25 30.57
CA GLY A 588 3.01 -6.65 31.85
C GLY A 588 4.18 -5.68 31.78
N GLY A 589 4.72 -5.38 30.61
CA GLY A 589 5.80 -4.39 30.50
C GLY A 589 6.47 -4.37 29.14
N VAL A 590 7.02 -3.21 28.78
CA VAL A 590 7.82 -3.04 27.56
C VAL A 590 9.23 -2.70 27.92
N SER A 591 10.17 -3.38 27.32
CA SER A 591 11.57 -2.98 27.36
C SER A 591 12.12 -2.84 25.93
N ILE A 592 13.02 -1.91 25.74
CA ILE A 592 13.82 -1.83 24.51
C ILE A 592 14.88 -2.91 24.63
N THR A 593 14.80 -3.93 23.78
CA THR A 593 15.70 -5.09 23.88
C THR A 593 16.87 -5.01 22.92
N THR A 594 16.66 -4.39 21.77
CA THR A 594 17.70 -4.29 20.74
C THR A 594 17.73 -2.87 20.21
N LYS A 595 18.93 -2.26 20.20
CA LYS A 595 19.18 -1.01 19.50
C LYS A 595 19.78 -1.29 18.15
N CYS A 596 19.46 -0.48 17.17
CA CYS A 596 20.20 -0.45 15.92
C CYS A 596 21.69 -0.29 16.21
N PRO A 597 22.57 -1.05 15.53
CA PRO A 597 24.02 -0.89 15.71
C PRO A 597 24.52 0.47 15.23
N TYR A 598 23.67 1.23 14.53
CA TYR A 598 23.99 2.58 14.02
C TYR A 598 23.13 3.61 14.71
N THR A 599 23.71 4.77 15.02
CA THR A 599 22.96 6.01 15.22
C THR A 599 22.51 6.56 13.87
N PHE A 600 21.57 7.49 13.88
CA PHE A 600 21.12 8.17 12.66
C PHE A 600 22.29 8.79 11.89
N GLN A 601 23.17 9.51 12.59
CA GLN A 601 24.34 10.14 11.97
C GLN A 601 25.31 9.10 11.40
N GLN A 602 25.53 7.97 12.07
CA GLN A 602 26.37 6.89 11.54
C GLN A 602 25.77 6.25 10.28
N LEU A 603 24.43 6.12 10.22
CA LEU A 603 23.75 5.67 8.99
C LEU A 603 23.95 6.65 7.85
N VAL A 604 23.84 7.95 8.11
CA VAL A 604 24.10 8.99 7.11
C VAL A 604 25.54 8.90 6.60
N GLU A 605 26.53 8.80 7.50
CA GLU A 605 27.94 8.71 7.16
C GLU A 605 28.31 7.42 6.42
N ALA A 606 27.61 6.33 6.68
CA ALA A 606 27.77 5.05 5.97
C ALA A 606 27.13 5.02 4.57
N GLY A 607 26.72 6.17 4.03
CA GLY A 607 26.05 6.25 2.73
C GLY A 607 24.53 6.04 2.83
N GLY A 608 23.99 6.09 4.04
CA GLY A 608 22.55 6.14 4.28
C GLY A 608 21.85 4.78 4.36
N HIS A 609 22.54 3.65 4.30
CA HIS A 609 21.91 2.35 4.45
C HIS A 609 22.76 1.34 5.26
N ALA A 610 22.06 0.37 5.85
CA ALA A 610 22.67 -0.78 6.50
C ALA A 610 22.52 -2.03 5.60
N TYR A 611 23.60 -2.76 5.41
CA TYR A 611 23.57 -4.04 4.70
C TYR A 611 22.81 -5.10 5.51
N ASP A 612 22.06 -5.94 4.80
CA ASP A 612 21.27 -7.02 5.38
C ASP A 612 21.69 -8.38 4.85
N GLU A 613 22.57 -9.04 5.60
CA GLU A 613 23.06 -10.38 5.28
C GLU A 613 21.93 -11.43 5.31
N TRP A 614 20.95 -11.26 6.21
CA TRP A 614 19.86 -12.22 6.35
C TRP A 614 18.99 -12.27 5.08
N ASN A 615 18.55 -11.11 4.60
CA ASN A 615 17.76 -11.02 3.37
C ASN A 615 18.56 -11.44 2.13
N ALA A 616 19.89 -11.27 2.12
CA ALA A 616 20.76 -11.70 1.03
C ALA A 616 21.04 -13.22 1.02
N THR A 617 20.68 -13.93 2.09
CA THR A 617 20.95 -15.36 2.23
C THR A 617 19.89 -16.20 1.54
N TYR A 618 20.31 -17.22 0.78
CA TYR A 618 19.43 -18.26 0.20
C TYR A 618 19.32 -19.49 1.10
N TYR A 619 18.27 -20.29 0.87
CA TYR A 619 18.02 -21.54 1.64
C TYR A 619 17.94 -21.31 3.15
N LYS A 620 17.31 -20.21 3.54
CA LYS A 620 17.17 -19.83 4.96
C LYS A 620 16.47 -20.92 5.80
N HIS A 621 15.52 -21.64 5.21
CA HIS A 621 14.83 -22.75 5.86
C HIS A 621 15.78 -23.90 6.25
N GLU A 622 16.75 -24.23 5.42
CA GLU A 622 17.76 -25.26 5.72
C GLU A 622 18.78 -24.81 6.78
N LYS A 623 19.01 -23.49 6.86
CA LYS A 623 19.96 -22.87 7.77
C LYS A 623 19.37 -22.52 9.14
N GLY A 624 18.08 -22.83 9.37
CA GLY A 624 17.38 -22.49 10.61
C GLY A 624 17.20 -20.99 10.84
N LEU A 625 17.13 -20.19 9.76
CA LEU A 625 17.05 -18.75 9.84
C LEU A 625 15.61 -18.20 9.76
N LEU A 626 14.64 -19.04 9.36
CA LEU A 626 13.24 -18.61 9.25
C LEU A 626 12.46 -18.74 10.56
N ARG A 627 12.87 -19.65 11.42
CA ARG A 627 12.12 -19.95 12.65
C ARG A 627 12.73 -19.23 13.85
N PRO A 628 11.91 -18.66 14.75
CA PRO A 628 12.38 -18.00 15.97
C PRO A 628 13.16 -18.93 16.91
N ASP A 629 12.84 -20.27 16.88
CA ASP A 629 13.53 -21.28 17.68
C ASP A 629 14.87 -21.75 17.10
N GLY A 630 15.29 -21.19 15.96
CA GLY A 630 16.54 -21.52 15.26
C GLY A 630 16.59 -22.90 14.62
N LYS A 631 15.46 -23.64 14.58
CA LYS A 631 15.39 -24.93 13.91
C LYS A 631 15.22 -24.76 12.40
N VAL A 632 15.64 -25.78 11.67
CA VAL A 632 15.38 -25.87 10.23
C VAL A 632 13.88 -25.91 9.95
N GLY A 633 13.47 -25.36 8.82
CA GLY A 633 12.08 -25.32 8.39
C GLY A 633 11.52 -23.90 8.26
N PHE A 634 10.21 -23.84 8.11
CA PHE A 634 9.44 -22.62 7.87
C PHE A 634 8.77 -22.16 9.16
N ASN A 635 8.45 -20.87 9.23
CA ASN A 635 7.82 -20.25 10.39
C ASN A 635 6.29 -20.50 10.42
N THR A 636 5.89 -21.77 10.36
CA THR A 636 4.51 -22.26 10.42
C THR A 636 4.30 -23.14 11.66
N PRO A 637 3.09 -23.44 12.07
CA PRO A 637 2.85 -24.33 13.22
C PRO A 637 3.50 -25.71 13.10
N SER A 638 3.51 -26.29 11.90
CA SER A 638 4.18 -27.61 11.66
C SER A 638 5.69 -27.50 11.47
N GLY A 639 6.23 -26.29 11.24
CA GLY A 639 7.62 -26.08 10.82
C GLY A 639 7.86 -26.43 9.36
N ARG A 640 6.83 -26.74 8.58
CA ARG A 640 6.85 -27.01 7.14
C ARG A 640 5.91 -26.03 6.44
N ILE A 641 6.02 -25.85 5.14
CA ILE A 641 5.00 -25.13 4.36
C ILE A 641 3.69 -25.89 4.51
N GLU A 642 2.64 -25.22 4.95
CA GLU A 642 1.33 -25.81 5.15
C GLU A 642 0.44 -25.53 3.93
N LEU A 643 0.33 -26.49 3.02
CA LEU A 643 -0.51 -26.38 1.82
C LEU A 643 -2.01 -26.36 2.15
N ILE A 644 -2.37 -26.61 3.38
CA ILE A 644 -3.66 -26.39 4.02
C ILE A 644 -3.35 -25.70 5.35
N PRO A 645 -3.35 -24.38 5.41
CA PRO A 645 -2.85 -23.65 6.57
C PRO A 645 -3.70 -23.84 7.82
N SER A 646 -3.15 -24.50 8.82
CA SER A 646 -3.84 -24.72 10.10
C SER A 646 -4.18 -23.41 10.84
N ILE A 647 -3.40 -22.36 10.62
CA ILE A 647 -3.64 -21.06 11.23
C ILE A 647 -4.90 -20.37 10.66
N PHE A 648 -5.31 -20.66 9.42
CA PHE A 648 -6.55 -20.13 8.85
C PHE A 648 -7.76 -20.64 9.61
N ASP A 649 -7.75 -21.91 10.02
CA ASP A 649 -8.81 -22.48 10.85
C ASP A 649 -8.88 -21.77 12.21
N ALA A 650 -7.72 -21.45 12.81
CA ALA A 650 -7.67 -20.66 14.03
C ALA A 650 -8.17 -19.21 13.84
N TRP A 651 -8.08 -18.67 12.63
CA TRP A 651 -8.63 -17.36 12.28
C TRP A 651 -10.09 -17.41 11.81
N GLY A 652 -10.73 -18.55 11.84
CA GLY A 652 -12.10 -18.73 11.36
C GLY A 652 -12.24 -18.68 9.83
N ILE A 653 -11.14 -18.85 9.10
CA ILE A 653 -11.08 -18.84 7.64
C ILE A 653 -11.00 -20.30 7.17
N PRO A 654 -11.84 -20.73 6.20
CA PRO A 654 -11.69 -22.07 5.63
C PRO A 654 -10.27 -22.30 5.10
N PRO A 655 -9.60 -23.42 5.50
CA PRO A 655 -8.18 -23.59 5.20
C PRO A 655 -7.87 -24.15 3.80
N TYR A 656 -8.87 -24.35 2.96
CA TYR A 656 -8.72 -24.83 1.59
C TYR A 656 -8.86 -23.70 0.58
N PRO A 657 -7.96 -23.59 -0.40
CA PRO A 657 -8.07 -22.54 -1.41
C PRO A 657 -9.33 -22.75 -2.27
N VAL A 658 -10.14 -21.70 -2.37
CA VAL A 658 -11.39 -21.70 -3.14
C VAL A 658 -11.58 -20.43 -3.94
N TYR A 659 -12.35 -20.52 -5.00
CA TYR A 659 -12.87 -19.38 -5.72
C TYR A 659 -14.21 -18.93 -5.16
N THR A 660 -14.32 -17.65 -4.85
CA THR A 660 -15.59 -16.99 -4.52
C THR A 660 -15.83 -15.88 -5.52
N PRO A 661 -16.93 -15.92 -6.31
CA PRO A 661 -17.22 -14.87 -7.26
C PRO A 661 -17.41 -13.53 -6.57
N ALA A 662 -17.07 -12.44 -7.28
CA ALA A 662 -17.40 -11.11 -6.81
C ALA A 662 -18.93 -10.94 -6.74
N PRO A 663 -19.46 -10.05 -5.89
CA PRO A 663 -20.89 -9.93 -5.68
C PRO A 663 -21.70 -9.51 -6.90
N GLU A 664 -21.08 -8.80 -7.83
CA GLU A 664 -21.74 -8.31 -9.04
C GLU A 664 -21.04 -8.86 -10.29
N THR A 665 -21.32 -10.12 -10.62
CA THR A 665 -20.79 -10.80 -11.81
C THR A 665 -21.94 -11.41 -12.63
N TRP A 666 -21.63 -11.90 -13.82
CA TRP A 666 -22.58 -12.67 -14.59
C TRP A 666 -23.03 -13.97 -13.89
N GLU A 667 -22.23 -14.48 -12.95
CA GLU A 667 -22.57 -15.67 -12.16
C GLU A 667 -23.53 -15.36 -11.02
N THR A 668 -23.34 -14.24 -10.33
CA THR A 668 -24.07 -13.87 -9.10
C THR A 668 -25.30 -13.01 -9.36
N THR A 669 -25.20 -12.09 -10.32
CA THR A 669 -26.23 -11.07 -10.60
C THR A 669 -26.32 -10.79 -12.11
N PRO A 670 -26.74 -11.78 -12.95
CA PRO A 670 -26.78 -11.60 -14.40
C PRO A 670 -27.67 -10.42 -14.83
N GLU A 671 -28.70 -10.07 -14.07
CA GLU A 671 -29.57 -8.93 -14.34
C GLU A 671 -28.84 -7.58 -14.23
N VAL A 672 -27.84 -7.49 -13.36
CA VAL A 672 -27.02 -6.27 -13.23
C VAL A 672 -26.18 -6.07 -14.49
N MET A 673 -25.79 -7.14 -15.17
CA MET A 673 -25.02 -7.09 -16.41
C MET A 673 -25.76 -6.44 -17.58
N GLU A 674 -27.07 -6.49 -17.60
CA GLU A 674 -27.90 -5.81 -18.63
C GLU A 674 -27.87 -4.29 -18.43
N GLU A 675 -27.89 -3.84 -17.16
CA GLU A 675 -27.89 -2.41 -16.82
C GLU A 675 -26.45 -1.85 -16.79
N LEU A 676 -25.50 -2.60 -16.25
CA LEU A 676 -24.11 -2.21 -16.02
C LEU A 676 -23.15 -3.15 -16.77
N PRO A 677 -23.05 -3.05 -18.10
CA PRO A 677 -22.42 -4.07 -18.95
C PRO A 677 -20.88 -4.13 -18.85
N PHE A 678 -20.22 -3.16 -18.22
CA PHE A 678 -18.79 -3.12 -18.14
C PHE A 678 -18.26 -3.51 -16.76
N TYR A 679 -17.16 -4.26 -16.73
CA TYR A 679 -16.24 -4.31 -15.60
C TYR A 679 -15.34 -3.09 -15.65
N MET A 680 -15.30 -2.32 -14.60
CA MET A 680 -14.39 -1.21 -14.43
C MET A 680 -13.24 -1.63 -13.50
N ILE A 681 -12.03 -1.64 -14.03
CA ILE A 681 -10.81 -1.78 -13.26
C ILE A 681 -10.16 -0.40 -13.12
N SER A 682 -9.48 -0.15 -12.00
CA SER A 682 -8.77 1.11 -11.79
C SER A 682 -7.36 1.14 -12.43
N GLY A 683 -6.99 0.10 -13.18
CA GLY A 683 -5.73 0.00 -13.89
C GLY A 683 -4.48 0.10 -13.01
N SER A 684 -3.34 0.26 -13.66
CA SER A 684 -2.08 0.61 -13.01
C SER A 684 -2.00 2.12 -12.81
N ARG A 685 -1.19 2.56 -11.84
CA ARG A 685 -0.82 3.98 -11.72
C ARG A 685 -0.12 4.45 -13.01
N SER A 686 -0.19 5.73 -13.29
CA SER A 686 0.62 6.33 -14.36
C SER A 686 2.06 6.56 -13.89
N TYR A 687 2.96 6.85 -14.81
CA TYR A 687 4.35 7.18 -14.48
C TYR A 687 4.46 8.49 -13.70
N GLU A 688 3.58 9.45 -14.03
CA GLU A 688 3.60 10.82 -13.55
C GLU A 688 3.11 10.93 -12.11
N PHE A 689 2.12 10.12 -11.74
CA PHE A 689 1.37 10.30 -10.50
C PHE A 689 1.48 9.10 -9.56
N PHE A 690 1.71 9.40 -8.29
CA PHE A 690 1.61 8.40 -7.23
C PHE A 690 0.26 8.59 -6.52
N HIS A 691 -0.75 7.78 -6.87
CA HIS A 691 -2.14 7.94 -6.42
C HIS A 691 -2.66 9.36 -6.67
N THR A 692 -2.87 10.17 -5.62
CA THR A 692 -3.37 11.54 -5.71
C THR A 692 -2.27 12.60 -5.74
N GLU A 693 -1.01 12.18 -5.60
CA GLU A 693 0.14 13.06 -5.50
C GLU A 693 0.65 13.51 -6.89
N HIS A 694 1.39 14.60 -6.93
CA HIS A 694 1.96 15.24 -8.12
C HIS A 694 0.93 15.85 -9.09
N ARG A 695 -0.36 15.85 -8.76
CA ARG A 695 -1.39 16.49 -9.60
C ARG A 695 -1.19 18.00 -9.76
N MET A 696 -0.48 18.63 -8.83
CA MET A 696 -0.12 20.05 -8.83
C MET A 696 1.19 20.35 -9.57
N ALA A 697 1.96 19.35 -9.97
CA ALA A 697 3.21 19.52 -10.71
C ALA A 697 2.91 19.77 -12.18
N ALA A 698 3.29 20.98 -12.67
CA ALA A 698 3.02 21.40 -14.05
C ALA A 698 3.74 20.48 -15.05
N THR A 699 4.99 20.09 -14.74
CA THR A 699 5.77 19.14 -15.56
C THR A 699 5.04 17.81 -15.71
N MET A 700 4.49 17.25 -14.64
CA MET A 700 3.76 15.98 -14.69
C MET A 700 2.45 16.13 -15.48
N ARG A 701 1.77 17.27 -15.30
CA ARG A 701 0.52 17.58 -15.99
C ARG A 701 0.74 17.86 -17.50
N GLU A 702 1.92 18.29 -17.92
CA GLU A 702 2.26 18.42 -19.34
C GLU A 702 2.30 17.05 -20.04
N PHE A 703 2.82 16.03 -19.38
CA PHE A 703 2.83 14.65 -19.90
C PHE A 703 1.46 13.96 -19.81
N HIS A 704 0.69 14.24 -18.78
CA HIS A 704 -0.59 13.62 -18.51
C HIS A 704 -1.62 14.65 -18.02
N PRO A 705 -2.23 15.40 -18.95
CA PRO A 705 -3.07 16.56 -18.58
C PRO A 705 -4.45 16.18 -18.02
N GLU A 706 -5.04 15.08 -18.47
CA GLU A 706 -6.43 14.72 -18.19
C GLU A 706 -6.56 13.26 -17.71
N PRO A 707 -7.58 12.95 -16.87
CA PRO A 707 -7.90 11.58 -16.53
C PRO A 707 -8.37 10.81 -17.76
N CYS A 708 -7.83 9.60 -17.95
CA CYS A 708 -8.15 8.77 -19.10
C CYS A 708 -8.78 7.44 -18.70
N VAL A 709 -9.73 6.98 -19.51
CA VAL A 709 -10.30 5.65 -19.43
C VAL A 709 -10.09 4.91 -20.76
N LYS A 710 -9.43 3.74 -20.67
CA LYS A 710 -9.22 2.88 -21.85
C LYS A 710 -10.47 2.09 -22.15
N ILE A 711 -10.83 2.05 -23.42
CA ILE A 711 -11.97 1.33 -23.98
C ILE A 711 -11.58 0.61 -25.27
N SER A 712 -12.17 -0.56 -25.54
CA SER A 712 -11.94 -1.28 -26.79
C SER A 712 -12.53 -0.54 -27.99
N PRO A 713 -11.96 -0.72 -29.22
CA PRO A 713 -12.53 -0.14 -30.45
C PRO A 713 -13.99 -0.59 -30.72
N ALA A 714 -14.29 -1.84 -30.42
CA ALA A 714 -15.65 -2.39 -30.63
C ALA A 714 -16.67 -1.72 -29.71
N SER A 715 -16.34 -1.56 -28.44
CA SER A 715 -17.20 -0.87 -27.47
C SER A 715 -17.29 0.61 -27.74
N ALA A 716 -16.19 1.28 -28.11
CA ALA A 716 -16.21 2.67 -28.54
C ALA A 716 -17.17 2.89 -29.71
N ALA A 717 -17.10 2.04 -30.75
CA ALA A 717 -17.99 2.10 -31.90
C ALA A 717 -19.47 1.83 -31.51
N LYS A 718 -19.71 0.86 -30.64
CA LYS A 718 -21.07 0.51 -30.15
C LYS A 718 -21.76 1.69 -29.45
N TYR A 719 -20.99 2.46 -28.65
CA TYR A 719 -21.51 3.59 -27.88
C TYR A 719 -21.31 4.95 -28.55
N GLY A 720 -20.80 4.98 -29.80
CA GLY A 720 -20.57 6.20 -30.57
C GLY A 720 -19.51 7.12 -29.98
N ILE A 721 -18.50 6.55 -29.32
CA ILE A 721 -17.40 7.23 -28.64
C ILE A 721 -16.21 7.28 -29.61
N ALA A 722 -15.64 8.47 -29.73
CA ALA A 722 -14.37 8.69 -30.43
C ALA A 722 -13.21 8.81 -29.41
N ASP A 723 -11.99 8.59 -29.89
CA ASP A 723 -10.80 8.85 -29.06
C ASP A 723 -10.73 10.32 -28.63
N GLY A 724 -10.49 10.57 -27.36
CA GLY A 724 -10.49 11.91 -26.78
C GLY A 724 -11.87 12.45 -26.38
N ASP A 725 -12.97 11.73 -26.64
CA ASP A 725 -14.28 12.12 -26.11
C ASP A 725 -14.33 11.97 -24.58
N TRP A 726 -14.96 12.94 -23.91
CA TRP A 726 -15.33 12.78 -22.51
C TRP A 726 -16.53 11.85 -22.39
N ILE A 727 -16.42 10.87 -21.49
CA ILE A 727 -17.48 9.89 -21.22
C ILE A 727 -17.79 9.82 -19.73
N TRP A 728 -19.06 9.67 -19.42
CA TRP A 728 -19.51 9.28 -18.10
C TRP A 728 -19.35 7.78 -17.90
N MET A 729 -18.84 7.41 -16.75
CA MET A 729 -18.97 6.08 -16.15
C MET A 729 -19.93 6.20 -14.98
N GLU A 730 -20.92 5.34 -14.90
CA GLU A 730 -22.00 5.45 -13.91
C GLU A 730 -22.43 4.09 -13.39
N ASN A 731 -22.72 4.02 -12.12
CA ASN A 731 -23.39 2.92 -11.45
C ASN A 731 -24.29 3.43 -10.32
N LYS A 732 -24.72 2.53 -9.42
CA LYS A 732 -25.61 2.89 -8.31
C LYS A 732 -24.95 3.75 -7.23
N GLU A 733 -23.60 3.68 -7.10
CA GLU A 733 -22.86 4.50 -6.13
C GLU A 733 -22.74 5.95 -6.60
N GLY A 734 -22.61 6.16 -7.90
CA GLY A 734 -22.45 7.48 -8.47
C GLY A 734 -21.99 7.46 -9.92
N ARG A 735 -21.32 8.52 -10.34
CA ARG A 735 -20.68 8.63 -11.65
C ARG A 735 -19.42 9.48 -11.59
N CYS A 736 -18.55 9.27 -12.56
CA CYS A 736 -17.41 10.16 -12.83
C CYS A 736 -17.17 10.24 -14.33
N MET A 737 -16.44 11.24 -14.79
CA MET A 737 -16.10 11.38 -16.19
C MET A 737 -14.59 11.36 -16.40
N GLN A 738 -14.18 10.68 -17.47
CA GLN A 738 -12.81 10.66 -17.93
C GLN A 738 -12.77 10.70 -19.45
N MET A 739 -11.62 11.04 -20.02
CA MET A 739 -11.43 11.11 -21.46
C MET A 739 -11.19 9.70 -22.02
N ALA A 740 -11.96 9.32 -23.03
CA ALA A 740 -11.83 8.01 -23.66
C ALA A 740 -10.51 7.88 -24.40
N GLN A 741 -9.78 6.82 -24.14
CA GLN A 741 -8.62 6.38 -24.89
C GLN A 741 -8.95 5.04 -25.54
N ILE A 742 -9.07 5.03 -26.87
CA ILE A 742 -9.35 3.80 -27.62
C ILE A 742 -8.06 2.97 -27.68
N PHE A 743 -8.13 1.74 -27.18
CA PHE A 743 -6.98 0.86 -27.06
C PHE A 743 -7.31 -0.57 -27.49
N GLU A 744 -6.62 -1.06 -28.54
CA GLU A 744 -6.82 -2.41 -29.09
C GLU A 744 -6.58 -3.55 -28.10
N GLY A 745 -5.81 -3.30 -27.06
CA GLY A 745 -5.47 -4.27 -26.01
C GLY A 745 -6.51 -4.39 -24.90
N MET A 746 -7.71 -3.78 -25.04
CA MET A 746 -8.82 -3.88 -24.09
C MET A 746 -9.80 -4.97 -24.48
N PRO A 747 -10.35 -5.76 -23.53
CA PRO A 747 -11.55 -6.54 -23.76
C PRO A 747 -12.79 -5.64 -24.00
N ASP A 748 -13.81 -6.17 -24.70
CA ASP A 748 -14.97 -5.38 -25.08
C ASP A 748 -15.90 -5.04 -23.93
N ASP A 749 -15.81 -5.77 -22.83
CA ASP A 749 -16.62 -5.60 -21.62
C ASP A 749 -15.83 -5.06 -20.41
N VAL A 750 -14.58 -4.61 -20.62
CA VAL A 750 -13.72 -4.06 -19.56
C VAL A 750 -13.34 -2.62 -19.87
N LEU A 751 -13.36 -1.78 -18.85
CA LEU A 751 -12.83 -0.43 -18.86
C LEU A 751 -11.65 -0.34 -17.90
N SER A 752 -10.56 0.35 -18.29
CA SER A 752 -9.47 0.65 -17.39
C SER A 752 -9.44 2.15 -17.11
N ALA A 753 -10.01 2.55 -15.97
CA ALA A 753 -10.12 3.94 -15.55
C ALA A 753 -8.99 4.34 -14.60
N GLU A 754 -8.70 5.61 -14.50
CA GLU A 754 -7.65 6.14 -13.64
C GLU A 754 -8.20 6.61 -12.29
N HIS A 755 -7.50 6.27 -11.21
CA HIS A 755 -7.86 6.67 -9.85
C HIS A 755 -7.09 7.90 -9.37
N GLY A 756 -7.58 8.53 -8.31
CA GLY A 756 -6.87 9.56 -7.59
C GLY A 756 -6.83 10.93 -8.30
N TRP A 757 -7.75 11.17 -9.23
CA TRP A 757 -7.78 12.41 -9.99
C TRP A 757 -8.50 13.54 -9.26
N TRP A 758 -7.86 14.68 -9.31
CA TRP A 758 -8.33 16.01 -8.95
C TRP A 758 -7.47 17.03 -9.69
N LYS A 759 -7.95 18.27 -9.87
CA LYS A 759 -7.30 19.30 -10.68
C LYS A 759 -7.05 20.55 -9.84
N PRO A 760 -5.83 20.81 -9.40
CA PRO A 760 -5.51 21.96 -8.55
C PRO A 760 -5.77 23.32 -9.20
N GLU A 761 -5.87 23.39 -10.54
CA GLU A 761 -6.23 24.57 -11.30
C GLU A 761 -7.73 24.90 -11.28
N GLU A 762 -8.58 23.96 -10.86
CA GLU A 762 -10.01 24.19 -10.70
C GLU A 762 -10.33 24.83 -9.35
N GLU A 763 -11.58 25.32 -9.21
CA GLU A 763 -12.01 25.94 -7.96
C GLU A 763 -11.96 24.96 -6.79
N GLY A 764 -11.23 25.37 -5.73
CA GLY A 764 -11.07 24.53 -4.56
C GLY A 764 -12.27 24.54 -3.60
N ALA A 765 -13.13 25.56 -3.66
CA ALA A 765 -14.30 25.64 -2.81
C ALA A 765 -15.38 24.61 -3.22
N ALA A 766 -16.18 24.17 -2.27
CA ALA A 766 -17.36 23.37 -2.59
C ALA A 766 -18.36 24.18 -3.45
N PRO A 767 -19.03 23.55 -4.39
CA PRO A 767 -19.12 22.12 -4.64
C PRO A 767 -17.99 21.55 -5.54
N HIS A 768 -17.09 22.37 -6.07
CA HIS A 768 -16.06 21.94 -7.02
C HIS A 768 -15.00 21.03 -6.38
N LEU A 769 -14.48 21.45 -5.23
CA LEU A 769 -13.44 20.70 -4.51
C LEU A 769 -12.35 20.16 -5.44
N TYR A 770 -11.84 21.04 -6.32
CA TYR A 770 -10.84 20.70 -7.33
C TYR A 770 -11.26 19.54 -8.27
N GLY A 771 -12.55 19.35 -8.50
CA GLY A 771 -13.08 18.28 -9.36
C GLY A 771 -12.96 16.87 -8.82
N CYS A 772 -12.62 16.65 -7.54
CA CYS A 772 -12.40 15.29 -7.02
C CYS A 772 -13.66 14.41 -7.07
N PHE A 773 -14.86 14.98 -7.07
CA PHE A 773 -16.11 14.24 -7.24
C PHE A 773 -16.57 14.13 -8.70
N ASP A 774 -15.86 14.78 -9.62
CA ASP A 774 -16.18 14.76 -11.05
C ASP A 774 -15.34 13.75 -11.82
N TYR A 775 -14.05 13.62 -11.44
CA TYR A 775 -13.07 12.83 -12.19
C TYR A 775 -12.65 11.53 -11.51
N ASN A 776 -12.91 11.40 -10.20
CA ASN A 776 -12.40 10.30 -9.42
C ASN A 776 -13.26 9.04 -9.55
N VAL A 777 -12.65 7.96 -10.02
CA VAL A 777 -13.29 6.66 -10.17
C VAL A 777 -13.78 6.06 -8.85
N ASN A 778 -13.26 6.52 -7.71
CA ASN A 778 -13.71 6.09 -6.39
C ASN A 778 -15.16 6.50 -6.07
N ASN A 779 -15.77 7.38 -6.87
CA ASN A 779 -17.19 7.64 -6.80
C ASN A 779 -18.07 6.42 -7.15
N LEU A 780 -17.47 5.44 -7.83
CA LEU A 780 -18.14 4.24 -8.33
C LEU A 780 -17.82 2.98 -7.52
N THR A 781 -16.76 3.01 -6.70
CA THR A 781 -16.31 1.85 -5.95
C THR A 781 -17.05 1.70 -4.62
N ARG A 782 -17.06 0.49 -4.07
CA ARG A 782 -17.70 0.17 -2.78
C ARG A 782 -16.68 -0.18 -1.73
N ASN A 783 -16.95 0.26 -0.50
CA ASN A 783 -16.13 -0.06 0.68
C ASN A 783 -16.58 -1.29 1.47
N PHE A 784 -17.75 -1.87 1.14
CA PHE A 784 -18.49 -2.69 2.09
C PHE A 784 -18.44 -4.19 1.85
N GLN A 785 -17.46 -4.67 1.10
CA GLN A 785 -17.37 -6.09 0.77
C GLN A 785 -15.98 -6.62 1.08
N ALA A 786 -15.62 -6.56 2.35
CA ALA A 786 -14.43 -7.21 2.83
C ALA A 786 -14.58 -8.74 2.74
N GLY A 787 -13.50 -9.41 2.36
CA GLY A 787 -13.43 -10.87 2.31
C GLY A 787 -13.45 -11.51 3.70
N PRO A 788 -13.21 -12.83 3.77
CA PRO A 788 -13.08 -13.55 5.03
C PRO A 788 -12.09 -12.85 5.98
N GLY A 789 -12.46 -12.77 7.25
CA GLY A 789 -11.68 -12.04 8.25
C GLY A 789 -11.67 -10.51 8.07
N GLY A 790 -12.52 -9.97 7.21
CA GLY A 790 -12.53 -8.53 6.91
C GLY A 790 -11.38 -8.08 5.99
N ILE A 791 -10.75 -9.01 5.26
CA ILE A 791 -9.56 -8.77 4.44
C ILE A 791 -9.90 -9.00 2.95
N GLY A 792 -9.50 -8.03 2.11
CA GLY A 792 -9.75 -8.07 0.66
C GLY A 792 -11.07 -7.44 0.25
N SER A 793 -11.14 -6.90 -0.95
CA SER A 793 -12.33 -6.24 -1.50
C SER A 793 -12.34 -6.28 -3.02
N PRO A 794 -13.49 -6.50 -3.67
CA PRO A 794 -13.61 -6.58 -5.12
C PRO A 794 -13.69 -5.20 -5.82
N ILE A 795 -13.03 -4.17 -5.33
CA ILE A 795 -13.12 -2.82 -5.90
C ILE A 795 -12.57 -2.69 -7.32
N LYS A 796 -11.70 -3.62 -7.74
CA LYS A 796 -11.15 -3.66 -9.10
C LYS A 796 -11.99 -4.47 -10.09
N CYS A 797 -13.19 -4.88 -9.72
CA CYS A 797 -14.16 -5.49 -10.61
C CYS A 797 -15.55 -4.84 -10.46
N THR A 798 -15.58 -3.56 -10.19
CA THR A 798 -16.80 -2.76 -10.09
C THR A 798 -17.56 -2.72 -11.42
N ARG A 799 -18.89 -2.77 -11.37
CA ARG A 799 -19.73 -2.70 -12.56
C ARG A 799 -20.11 -1.26 -12.89
N CYS A 800 -20.20 -0.93 -14.19
CA CYS A 800 -20.70 0.37 -14.64
C CYS A 800 -21.29 0.33 -16.06
N ARG A 801 -22.02 1.40 -16.40
CA ARG A 801 -22.40 1.75 -17.78
C ARG A 801 -21.64 2.99 -18.22
N ILE A 802 -21.58 3.23 -19.53
CA ILE A 802 -20.94 4.39 -20.11
C ILE A 802 -21.86 5.11 -21.10
N TYR A 803 -21.64 6.40 -21.23
CA TYR A 803 -22.28 7.23 -22.26
C TYR A 803 -21.47 8.51 -22.47
N LYS A 804 -21.57 9.07 -23.68
CA LYS A 804 -20.83 10.29 -24.03
C LYS A 804 -21.39 11.49 -23.26
N VAL A 805 -20.51 12.36 -22.77
CA VAL A 805 -20.87 13.67 -22.21
C VAL A 805 -21.51 14.50 -23.32
N GLN A 806 -22.69 15.07 -23.06
CA GLN A 806 -23.43 15.89 -24.00
C GLN A 806 -23.28 17.37 -23.68
N GLU A 807 -23.43 18.22 -24.71
CA GLU A 807 -23.54 19.66 -24.49
C GLU A 807 -24.77 19.97 -23.62
N GLY A 808 -24.54 20.63 -22.48
CA GLY A 808 -25.60 20.91 -21.50
C GLY A 808 -25.74 19.86 -20.39
N ASP A 809 -24.98 18.79 -20.44
CA ASP A 809 -24.82 17.93 -19.27
C ASP A 809 -24.32 18.80 -18.09
N ILE A 810 -24.64 18.32 -16.89
CA ILE A 810 -24.16 18.98 -15.69
C ILE A 810 -22.63 18.93 -15.70
N MET A 811 -22.03 20.07 -15.93
CA MET A 811 -20.57 20.20 -15.91
C MET A 811 -20.04 20.17 -14.49
N PRO A 812 -18.75 19.82 -14.30
CA PRO A 812 -18.10 19.78 -13.00
C PRO A 812 -18.44 20.96 -12.11
N GLY A 813 -18.64 20.68 -10.81
CA GLY A 813 -18.83 21.69 -9.78
C GLY A 813 -20.25 22.19 -9.56
N LYS A 814 -21.28 21.59 -10.12
CA LYS A 814 -22.63 22.10 -9.85
C LYS A 814 -23.19 21.71 -8.49
N GLN A 815 -23.20 20.47 -8.13
CA GLN A 815 -23.48 20.00 -6.77
C GLN A 815 -23.05 18.54 -6.61
N ILE A 816 -22.44 18.21 -5.47
CA ILE A 816 -22.07 16.83 -5.15
C ILE A 816 -23.27 15.88 -5.24
N THR A 817 -24.47 16.35 -4.87
CA THR A 817 -25.72 15.61 -4.93
C THR A 817 -26.34 15.49 -6.34
N GLU A 818 -25.97 16.38 -7.25
CA GLU A 818 -26.50 16.40 -8.64
C GLU A 818 -25.53 15.77 -9.63
N LEU A 819 -24.27 15.64 -9.24
CA LEU A 819 -23.15 15.33 -10.10
C LEU A 819 -22.59 13.95 -9.91
N GLY A 820 -23.23 13.02 -9.65
CA GLY A 820 -22.70 11.74 -9.85
C GLY A 820 -21.82 11.16 -8.78
N GLY A 821 -21.25 11.89 -7.94
CA GLY A 821 -20.54 11.31 -6.82
C GLY A 821 -21.50 10.64 -5.84
N TRP A 822 -22.76 11.07 -5.84
CA TRP A 822 -23.71 10.56 -4.88
C TRP A 822 -25.15 10.86 -5.28
N ARG A 823 -26.04 9.89 -5.05
CA ARG A 823 -27.47 10.01 -5.34
C ARG A 823 -28.25 9.87 -4.04
N ASP A 824 -29.14 10.85 -3.75
CA ASP A 824 -29.98 10.84 -2.54
C ASP A 824 -30.94 9.66 -2.47
N ASP A 825 -31.37 9.17 -3.62
CA ASP A 825 -32.26 8.03 -3.77
C ASP A 825 -31.54 6.66 -3.80
N TYR A 826 -30.22 6.66 -3.67
CA TYR A 826 -29.44 5.45 -3.72
C TYR A 826 -29.72 4.56 -2.50
N GLN A 827 -30.18 3.36 -2.78
CA GLN A 827 -30.27 2.29 -1.80
C GLN A 827 -29.13 1.33 -2.08
N PRO A 828 -28.19 1.12 -1.13
CA PRO A 828 -27.13 0.13 -1.31
C PRO A 828 -27.77 -1.21 -1.67
N MET A 829 -27.19 -1.89 -2.66
CA MET A 829 -27.57 -3.29 -2.89
C MET A 829 -27.26 -4.04 -1.60
N GLN A 830 -28.25 -4.71 -1.06
CA GLN A 830 -28.02 -5.59 0.10
C GLN A 830 -27.05 -6.70 -0.36
N PRO A 831 -26.06 -7.09 0.45
CA PRO A 831 -25.10 -8.13 0.10
C PRO A 831 -25.77 -9.45 -0.19
#